data_ab6d990f553887b3ee0ae9a15a7ec232
#
_entry.id   ab6d990f553887b3ee0ae9a15a7ec232
#
_cell.length_a   1.000
_cell.length_b   1.000
_cell.length_c   1.000
_cell.angle_alpha   90.00
_cell.angle_beta   90.00
_cell.angle_gamma   90.00
#
_symmetry.space_group_name_H-M   'P 1'
#
loop_
_entity.id
_entity.type
_entity.pdbx_description
1 polymer ?
#
loop_
_entity_poly.entity_id
_entity_poly.type
_entity_poly.pdbx_seq_one_letter_code
_entity_poly.pdbx_strand_id
1 'polypeptide(L)'
;METAISSHPLNPQQQQIINHIEGAVLVLAPVGTGKTRVLSERVVNALRCGIPASKVLCLTFTNRAAKEMSERLAQTCPQDFREITIKTFHGLCTSMLRIEARHIGLPADFMVYDDSDCIGLIKEIFNISQDKDARDIFFHLAECKNKARSFQLSPDYSLEELFASLGKHKAQLASEYQATLQERHSLDFADLIFYTRSMLHSYPEIQQRWQERFDFLQVDEVQDTHLSEYEIVRYLASQTGNLSMIGDLDQTIYEWRGSEPDKVINQFKQDFQPINYSLKLNYRATQTLLNAASAFADSFEHRYTQIKPAPSCKLGEPIGIYNAKTEREEAQWIGEQIKKLADNNSNFAYNRVAVLTRNHKRVNVITQGLEKLNVPCINIEQHQFFMRQEIKDALAYLRLVINPFDTGSMRRMLLRPSRGIGEVTIKNIINEGESCGFRLTDMASPQTFVDGDPFRDLLNAYTTGTIVVFDVETTGFSASEDEIIEVAAVKLIRGEIKAEFKAYITNTVPVGTSEQVHGYSDQFLAVHGKPAKQVLQDFLEFVNDAFLVGHNVGFDIKMLVAHAQKVGLSTPKFQWADTWNLAKRFIEADSYRLERLAEQLHLTQYPSHHALEDAQTTVELLQYLIPKIQHRSDYRQALVYRYGDNFEDLATQIETWRDASQKNRPANLLGKILVGSGLYDYYQNKEPQRLQNIKNLVSIFQQKDDLDLHPDTALRSIIEYIALAKNLDQVSKDNNQVLVITVHQAKGLEFDTVFLAGISQNEFPSYFSVRDNKEEEEKRLFYVAITRAKERLFISTFQRDTYGFKSPSPFISVLSPQYTRWLSN
;
A
#
# COMPACT_ATOMS: atom_id res chain seq x y z
N MET A 1 -16.71 -23.30 2.02
CA MET A 1 -17.56 -23.41 0.82
C MET A 1 -16.65 -23.48 -0.36
N GLU A 2 -16.61 -24.62 -1.03
CA GLU A 2 -15.82 -24.87 -2.23
C GLU A 2 -16.15 -23.81 -3.28
N THR A 3 -15.16 -23.01 -3.67
CA THR A 3 -15.19 -22.28 -4.92
C THR A 3 -15.20 -23.35 -6.01
N ALA A 4 -16.39 -23.67 -6.52
CA ALA A 4 -16.56 -24.64 -7.58
C ALA A 4 -15.62 -24.22 -8.73
N ILE A 5 -14.57 -25.00 -8.98
CA ILE A 5 -13.79 -24.95 -10.20
C ILE A 5 -14.84 -25.00 -11.33
N SER A 6 -14.91 -23.94 -12.14
CA SER A 6 -15.89 -23.80 -13.21
C SER A 6 -15.94 -25.08 -14.01
N SER A 7 -17.06 -25.79 -13.97
CA SER A 7 -17.29 -27.11 -14.57
C SER A 7 -17.27 -27.13 -16.11
N HIS A 8 -17.04 -25.97 -16.74
CA HIS A 8 -17.03 -25.85 -18.20
C HIS A 8 -15.62 -26.04 -18.75
N PRO A 9 -15.44 -26.83 -19.82
CA PRO A 9 -14.17 -26.93 -20.52
C PRO A 9 -13.73 -25.56 -21.05
N LEU A 10 -12.41 -25.37 -21.20
CA LEU A 10 -11.85 -24.18 -21.84
C LEU A 10 -12.31 -24.11 -23.30
N ASN A 11 -12.73 -22.92 -23.73
CA ASN A 11 -13.06 -22.70 -25.13
C ASN A 11 -11.78 -22.50 -25.97
N PRO A 12 -11.85 -22.62 -27.32
CA PRO A 12 -10.66 -22.50 -28.19
C PRO A 12 -9.93 -21.16 -28.04
N GLN A 13 -10.63 -20.05 -27.80
CA GLN A 13 -10.00 -18.74 -27.61
C GLN A 13 -9.24 -18.68 -26.29
N GLN A 14 -9.83 -19.19 -25.21
CA GLN A 14 -9.13 -19.30 -23.91
C GLN A 14 -7.89 -20.19 -24.02
N GLN A 15 -8.01 -21.33 -24.71
CA GLN A 15 -6.88 -22.25 -24.90
C GLN A 15 -5.73 -21.64 -25.72
N GLN A 16 -6.04 -20.84 -26.74
CA GLN A 16 -5.02 -20.12 -27.52
C GLN A 16 -4.24 -19.15 -26.65
N ILE A 17 -4.94 -18.38 -25.80
CA ILE A 17 -4.30 -17.44 -24.89
C ILE A 17 -3.45 -18.17 -23.86
N ILE A 18 -3.95 -19.26 -23.28
CA ILE A 18 -3.23 -20.08 -22.28
C ILE A 18 -1.96 -20.68 -22.87
N ASN A 19 -1.99 -21.10 -24.12
CA ASN A 19 -0.85 -21.70 -24.79
C ASN A 19 0.21 -20.69 -25.28
N HIS A 20 -0.12 -19.41 -25.30
CA HIS A 20 0.80 -18.34 -25.70
C HIS A 20 1.68 -17.92 -24.52
N ILE A 21 2.85 -18.51 -24.35
CA ILE A 21 3.75 -18.30 -23.21
C ILE A 21 4.82 -17.26 -23.51
N GLU A 22 5.35 -17.21 -24.73
CA GLU A 22 6.45 -16.32 -25.09
C GLU A 22 5.96 -15.03 -25.78
N GLY A 23 6.58 -13.89 -25.43
CA GLY A 23 6.29 -12.59 -26.04
C GLY A 23 5.11 -11.85 -25.41
N ALA A 24 4.83 -10.67 -25.95
CA ALA A 24 3.82 -9.78 -25.41
C ALA A 24 2.40 -10.11 -25.89
N VAL A 25 1.43 -10.04 -24.98
CA VAL A 25 0.02 -10.39 -25.27
C VAL A 25 -0.93 -9.35 -24.70
N LEU A 26 -1.84 -8.83 -25.54
CA LEU A 26 -2.96 -8.00 -25.13
C LEU A 26 -4.26 -8.78 -25.25
N VAL A 27 -4.98 -8.96 -24.15
CA VAL A 27 -6.25 -9.68 -24.12
C VAL A 27 -7.40 -8.73 -23.78
N LEU A 28 -8.28 -8.47 -24.74
CA LEU A 28 -9.52 -7.73 -24.49
C LEU A 28 -10.62 -8.74 -24.11
N ALA A 29 -11.09 -8.64 -22.88
CA ALA A 29 -11.95 -9.65 -22.29
C ALA A 29 -13.11 -9.02 -21.50
N PRO A 30 -14.34 -8.98 -22.04
CA PRO A 30 -15.50 -8.51 -21.31
C PRO A 30 -15.72 -9.26 -19.99
N VAL A 31 -16.59 -8.68 -19.15
CA VAL A 31 -17.00 -9.30 -17.88
C VAL A 31 -17.52 -10.73 -18.09
N GLY A 32 -17.19 -11.63 -17.14
CA GLY A 32 -17.71 -13.00 -17.12
C GLY A 32 -17.17 -13.94 -18.20
N THR A 33 -16.17 -13.53 -18.98
CA THR A 33 -15.50 -14.37 -20.00
C THR A 33 -14.39 -15.25 -19.43
N GLY A 34 -14.14 -15.19 -18.12
CA GLY A 34 -13.15 -16.03 -17.43
C GLY A 34 -11.74 -15.45 -17.41
N LYS A 35 -11.56 -14.12 -17.38
CA LYS A 35 -10.25 -13.43 -17.27
C LYS A 35 -9.32 -14.08 -16.23
N THR A 36 -9.75 -14.08 -14.96
CA THR A 36 -8.96 -14.62 -13.84
C THR A 36 -8.61 -16.10 -14.01
N ARG A 37 -9.52 -16.88 -14.61
CA ARG A 37 -9.25 -18.28 -14.94
C ARG A 37 -8.15 -18.40 -16.00
N VAL A 38 -8.24 -17.62 -17.08
CA VAL A 38 -7.24 -17.63 -18.15
C VAL A 38 -5.86 -17.24 -17.61
N LEU A 39 -5.80 -16.19 -16.77
CA LEU A 39 -4.54 -15.77 -16.13
C LEU A 39 -3.95 -16.87 -15.25
N SER A 40 -4.75 -17.52 -14.40
CA SER A 40 -4.28 -18.60 -13.53
C SER A 40 -3.83 -19.83 -14.34
N GLU A 41 -4.58 -20.22 -15.36
CA GLU A 41 -4.19 -21.37 -16.24
C GLU A 41 -2.94 -21.04 -17.08
N ARG A 42 -2.72 -19.76 -17.46
CA ARG A 42 -1.46 -19.33 -18.10
C ARG A 42 -0.27 -19.51 -17.17
N VAL A 43 -0.39 -19.15 -15.90
CA VAL A 43 0.67 -19.40 -14.91
C VAL A 43 0.99 -20.89 -14.82
N VAL A 44 -0.06 -21.74 -14.64
CA VAL A 44 0.13 -23.18 -14.58
C VAL A 44 0.82 -23.72 -15.85
N ASN A 45 0.46 -23.19 -17.01
CA ASN A 45 1.08 -23.59 -18.27
C ASN A 45 2.52 -23.09 -18.39
N ALA A 46 2.83 -21.87 -17.92
CA ALA A 46 4.18 -21.33 -17.88
C ALA A 46 5.12 -22.21 -17.01
N LEU A 47 4.65 -22.64 -15.83
CA LEU A 47 5.37 -23.58 -14.96
C LEU A 47 5.63 -24.93 -15.67
N ARG A 48 4.62 -25.46 -16.41
CA ARG A 48 4.78 -26.70 -17.19
C ARG A 48 5.77 -26.56 -18.35
N CYS A 49 5.90 -25.34 -18.89
CA CYS A 49 6.89 -25.02 -19.93
C CYS A 49 8.31 -24.78 -19.36
N GLY A 50 8.50 -24.89 -18.03
CA GLY A 50 9.79 -24.81 -17.37
C GLY A 50 10.16 -23.42 -16.83
N ILE A 51 9.24 -22.44 -16.82
CA ILE A 51 9.47 -21.17 -16.15
C ILE A 51 9.40 -21.41 -14.63
N PRO A 52 10.46 -21.06 -13.86
CA PRO A 52 10.45 -21.22 -12.42
C PRO A 52 9.35 -20.38 -11.74
N ALA A 53 8.71 -20.89 -10.69
CA ALA A 53 7.64 -20.20 -9.98
C ALA A 53 8.10 -18.84 -9.40
N SER A 54 9.34 -18.76 -8.90
CA SER A 54 9.97 -17.54 -8.39
C SER A 54 10.17 -16.45 -9.45
N LYS A 55 10.13 -16.80 -10.73
CA LYS A 55 10.26 -15.91 -11.91
C LYS A 55 8.91 -15.39 -12.44
N VAL A 56 7.80 -15.74 -11.80
CA VAL A 56 6.44 -15.36 -12.21
C VAL A 56 5.95 -14.17 -11.38
N LEU A 57 5.52 -13.10 -12.06
CA LEU A 57 4.87 -11.93 -11.46
C LEU A 57 3.44 -11.77 -11.98
N CYS A 58 2.48 -11.72 -11.06
CA CYS A 58 1.08 -11.41 -11.34
C CYS A 58 0.67 -10.12 -10.62
N LEU A 59 0.33 -9.09 -11.38
CA LEU A 59 -0.14 -7.81 -10.86
C LEU A 59 -1.65 -7.67 -11.01
N THR A 60 -2.30 -7.21 -9.96
CA THR A 60 -3.73 -6.97 -9.90
C THR A 60 -4.04 -5.59 -9.36
N PHE A 61 -5.25 -5.09 -9.61
CA PHE A 61 -5.64 -3.76 -9.15
C PHE A 61 -6.09 -3.72 -7.67
N THR A 62 -6.53 -4.87 -7.10
CA THR A 62 -7.05 -4.95 -5.73
C THR A 62 -6.46 -6.13 -4.96
N ASN A 63 -6.34 -5.99 -3.63
CA ASN A 63 -5.94 -7.08 -2.75
C ASN A 63 -6.89 -8.29 -2.84
N ARG A 64 -8.18 -8.04 -3.08
CA ARG A 64 -9.18 -9.09 -3.28
C ARG A 64 -8.90 -9.93 -4.53
N ALA A 65 -8.56 -9.27 -5.66
CA ALA A 65 -8.22 -9.99 -6.89
C ALA A 65 -6.91 -10.78 -6.73
N ALA A 66 -5.90 -10.20 -6.04
CA ALA A 66 -4.67 -10.90 -5.71
C ALA A 66 -4.93 -12.14 -4.85
N LYS A 67 -5.79 -12.02 -3.82
CA LYS A 67 -6.19 -13.14 -2.97
C LYS A 67 -6.95 -14.22 -3.75
N GLU A 68 -7.91 -13.86 -4.60
CA GLU A 68 -8.66 -14.80 -5.44
C GLU A 68 -7.73 -15.59 -6.38
N MET A 69 -6.77 -14.90 -7.00
CA MET A 69 -5.76 -15.55 -7.85
C MET A 69 -4.87 -16.48 -7.05
N SER A 70 -4.41 -16.06 -5.87
CA SER A 70 -3.60 -16.86 -4.95
C SER A 70 -4.34 -18.13 -4.49
N GLU A 71 -5.60 -18.01 -4.04
CA GLU A 71 -6.43 -19.15 -3.65
C GLU A 71 -6.61 -20.15 -4.79
N ARG A 72 -6.78 -19.68 -6.03
CA ARG A 72 -6.91 -20.52 -7.20
C ARG A 72 -5.61 -21.24 -7.55
N LEU A 73 -4.47 -20.54 -7.54
CA LEU A 73 -3.15 -21.14 -7.80
C LEU A 73 -2.76 -22.11 -6.70
N ALA A 74 -3.07 -21.84 -5.44
CA ALA A 74 -2.86 -22.78 -4.34
C ALA A 74 -3.61 -24.12 -4.53
N GLN A 75 -4.77 -24.10 -5.21
CA GLN A 75 -5.52 -25.32 -5.54
C GLN A 75 -4.96 -26.04 -6.77
N THR A 76 -4.43 -25.31 -7.75
CA THR A 76 -3.99 -25.89 -9.04
C THR A 76 -2.51 -26.25 -9.08
N CYS A 77 -1.64 -25.53 -8.35
CA CYS A 77 -0.21 -25.79 -8.23
C CYS A 77 0.27 -25.62 -6.77
N PRO A 78 -0.16 -26.49 -5.84
CA PRO A 78 0.06 -26.31 -4.39
C PRO A 78 1.54 -26.34 -3.97
N GLN A 79 2.43 -26.90 -4.79
CA GLN A 79 3.86 -26.96 -4.50
C GLN A 79 4.57 -25.64 -4.84
N ASP A 80 4.18 -25.01 -5.94
CA ASP A 80 4.89 -23.86 -6.52
C ASP A 80 4.27 -22.50 -6.14
N PHE A 81 2.99 -22.48 -5.72
CA PHE A 81 2.24 -21.21 -5.60
C PHE A 81 2.85 -20.21 -4.60
N ARG A 82 3.57 -20.69 -3.57
CA ARG A 82 4.20 -19.83 -2.56
C ARG A 82 5.36 -19.01 -3.12
N GLU A 83 6.01 -19.48 -4.18
CA GLU A 83 7.12 -18.78 -4.83
C GLU A 83 6.64 -17.77 -5.86
N ILE A 84 5.38 -17.91 -6.34
CA ILE A 84 4.79 -16.98 -7.32
C ILE A 84 4.54 -15.62 -6.65
N THR A 85 5.05 -14.54 -7.24
CA THR A 85 4.78 -13.18 -6.76
C THR A 85 3.41 -12.70 -7.26
N ILE A 86 2.44 -12.60 -6.36
CA ILE A 86 1.08 -12.08 -6.65
C ILE A 86 0.84 -10.86 -5.78
N LYS A 87 0.79 -9.66 -6.37
CA LYS A 87 0.69 -8.39 -5.64
C LYS A 87 -0.18 -7.36 -6.39
N THR A 88 -0.57 -6.31 -5.66
CA THR A 88 -1.03 -5.07 -6.29
C THR A 88 0.19 -4.23 -6.72
N PHE A 89 0.01 -3.24 -7.60
CA PHE A 89 1.09 -2.32 -7.98
C PHE A 89 1.75 -1.67 -6.76
N HIS A 90 0.97 -1.08 -5.87
CA HIS A 90 1.49 -0.46 -4.64
C HIS A 90 2.19 -1.47 -3.73
N GLY A 91 1.68 -2.70 -3.62
CA GLY A 91 2.32 -3.76 -2.85
C GLY A 91 3.66 -4.21 -3.44
N LEU A 92 3.78 -4.27 -4.78
CA LEU A 92 5.06 -4.52 -5.45
C LEU A 92 6.04 -3.37 -5.19
N CYS A 93 5.61 -2.11 -5.44
CA CYS A 93 6.43 -0.93 -5.22
C CYS A 93 6.95 -0.83 -3.78
N THR A 94 6.07 -1.07 -2.78
CA THR A 94 6.47 -1.11 -1.37
C THR A 94 7.58 -2.13 -1.12
N SER A 95 7.45 -3.34 -1.71
CA SER A 95 8.47 -4.39 -1.56
C SER A 95 9.80 -4.00 -2.23
N MET A 96 9.73 -3.45 -3.45
CA MET A 96 10.91 -2.97 -4.18
C MET A 96 11.63 -1.86 -3.41
N LEU A 97 10.89 -0.83 -2.97
CA LEU A 97 11.47 0.30 -2.25
C LEU A 97 12.09 -0.10 -0.91
N ARG A 98 11.53 -1.10 -0.20
CA ARG A 98 12.14 -1.60 1.05
C ARG A 98 13.44 -2.34 0.81
N ILE A 99 13.48 -3.14 -0.25
CA ILE A 99 14.69 -3.88 -0.64
C ILE A 99 15.78 -2.88 -1.03
N GLU A 100 15.47 -1.86 -1.82
CA GLU A 100 16.43 -0.92 -2.38
C GLU A 100 16.56 0.40 -1.58
N ALA A 101 15.97 0.46 -0.39
CA ALA A 101 15.83 1.69 0.40
C ALA A 101 17.16 2.46 0.58
N ARG A 102 18.26 1.73 0.87
CA ARG A 102 19.59 2.30 1.07
C ARG A 102 20.08 3.07 -0.15
N HIS A 103 19.93 2.49 -1.36
CA HIS A 103 20.43 3.11 -2.60
C HIS A 103 19.68 4.39 -2.97
N ILE A 104 18.43 4.52 -2.56
CA ILE A 104 17.59 5.67 -2.91
C ILE A 104 17.42 6.66 -1.76
N GLY A 105 18.14 6.46 -0.66
CA GLY A 105 18.13 7.36 0.51
C GLY A 105 16.80 7.34 1.27
N LEU A 106 16.07 6.22 1.24
CA LEU A 106 14.86 6.00 2.04
C LEU A 106 15.16 5.12 3.26
N PRO A 107 14.44 5.27 4.38
CA PRO A 107 14.52 4.32 5.47
C PRO A 107 13.87 2.99 5.06
N ALA A 108 14.53 1.86 5.30
CA ALA A 108 13.98 0.53 4.95
C ALA A 108 12.72 0.16 5.75
N ASP A 109 12.51 0.80 6.89
CA ASP A 109 11.39 0.60 7.82
C ASP A 109 10.22 1.56 7.60
N PHE A 110 10.19 2.29 6.47
CA PHE A 110 9.14 3.28 6.20
C PHE A 110 7.73 2.68 6.33
N MET A 111 6.81 3.52 6.79
CA MET A 111 5.38 3.22 6.88
C MET A 111 4.64 3.81 5.68
N VAL A 112 3.55 3.15 5.28
CA VAL A 112 2.63 3.72 4.28
C VAL A 112 1.52 4.48 5.01
N TYR A 113 1.40 5.77 4.74
CA TYR A 113 0.32 6.61 5.26
C TYR A 113 -0.90 6.50 4.36
N ASP A 114 -2.08 6.34 4.97
CA ASP A 114 -3.33 6.39 4.23
C ASP A 114 -3.76 7.83 3.91
N ASP A 115 -4.77 7.98 3.03
CA ASP A 115 -5.27 9.29 2.60
C ASP A 115 -5.65 10.20 3.78
N SER A 116 -6.20 9.64 4.88
CA SER A 116 -6.60 10.47 6.01
C SER A 116 -5.43 10.96 6.85
N ASP A 117 -4.36 10.17 6.96
CA ASP A 117 -3.13 10.56 7.63
C ASP A 117 -2.44 11.69 6.83
N CYS A 118 -2.40 11.55 5.49
CA CYS A 118 -1.87 12.55 4.57
C CYS A 118 -2.68 13.85 4.57
N ILE A 119 -4.01 13.76 4.50
CA ILE A 119 -4.91 14.94 4.56
C ILE A 119 -4.74 15.65 5.90
N GLY A 120 -4.61 14.90 7.00
CA GLY A 120 -4.31 15.46 8.33
C GLY A 120 -3.01 16.25 8.35
N LEU A 121 -1.95 15.72 7.77
CA LEU A 121 -0.66 16.39 7.66
C LEU A 121 -0.71 17.63 6.75
N ILE A 122 -1.40 17.56 5.62
CA ILE A 122 -1.62 18.72 4.73
C ILE A 122 -2.36 19.83 5.46
N LYS A 123 -3.40 19.51 6.24
CA LYS A 123 -4.12 20.52 7.05
C LYS A 123 -3.19 21.23 8.03
N GLU A 124 -2.27 20.50 8.63
CA GLU A 124 -1.28 21.02 9.57
C GLU A 124 -0.30 21.97 8.85
N ILE A 125 0.37 21.54 7.80
CA ILE A 125 1.40 22.29 7.08
C ILE A 125 0.82 23.49 6.30
N PHE A 126 -0.28 23.27 5.59
CA PHE A 126 -0.92 24.33 4.79
C PHE A 126 -1.83 25.25 5.61
N ASN A 127 -1.98 25.00 6.92
CA ASN A 127 -2.86 25.73 7.85
C ASN A 127 -4.32 25.82 7.33
N ILE A 128 -4.86 24.67 6.88
CA ILE A 128 -6.20 24.55 6.29
C ILE A 128 -7.15 23.86 7.29
N SER A 129 -8.32 24.45 7.52
CA SER A 129 -9.33 23.87 8.42
C SER A 129 -10.29 22.90 7.70
N GLN A 130 -10.58 23.13 6.42
CA GLN A 130 -11.57 22.37 5.67
C GLN A 130 -10.95 21.12 5.05
N ASP A 131 -11.60 19.96 5.25
CA ASP A 131 -11.18 18.68 4.67
C ASP A 131 -11.18 18.68 3.14
N LYS A 132 -12.11 19.42 2.53
CA LYS A 132 -12.23 19.49 1.08
C LYS A 132 -10.98 20.12 0.45
N ASP A 133 -10.56 21.27 0.94
CA ASP A 133 -9.41 22.00 0.39
C ASP A 133 -8.11 21.21 0.57
N ALA A 134 -7.94 20.56 1.73
CA ALA A 134 -6.78 19.70 1.99
C ALA A 134 -6.79 18.48 1.07
N ARG A 135 -7.95 17.89 0.81
CA ARG A 135 -8.11 16.77 -0.13
C ARG A 135 -7.80 17.17 -1.56
N ASP A 136 -8.23 18.34 -2.00
CA ASP A 136 -7.96 18.86 -3.35
C ASP A 136 -6.44 19.06 -3.55
N ILE A 137 -5.74 19.58 -2.53
CA ILE A 137 -4.27 19.69 -2.56
C ILE A 137 -3.63 18.29 -2.60
N PHE A 138 -4.05 17.36 -1.75
CA PHE A 138 -3.53 16.00 -1.73
C PHE A 138 -3.61 15.32 -3.11
N PHE A 139 -4.77 15.40 -3.77
CA PHE A 139 -4.94 14.84 -5.10
C PHE A 139 -4.07 15.54 -6.15
N HIS A 140 -3.87 16.86 -6.03
CA HIS A 140 -2.98 17.58 -6.95
C HIS A 140 -1.52 17.18 -6.77
N LEU A 141 -1.05 17.00 -5.53
CA LEU A 141 0.30 16.47 -5.26
C LEU A 141 0.50 15.07 -5.86
N ALA A 142 -0.47 14.19 -5.67
CA ALA A 142 -0.45 12.85 -6.25
C ALA A 142 -0.43 12.91 -7.79
N GLU A 143 -1.19 13.81 -8.39
CA GLU A 143 -1.20 14.03 -9.85
C GLU A 143 0.17 14.50 -10.37
N CYS A 144 0.83 15.46 -9.70
CA CYS A 144 2.18 15.91 -10.07
C CYS A 144 3.17 14.74 -10.07
N LYS A 145 3.17 13.92 -9.02
CA LYS A 145 4.03 12.74 -8.91
C LYS A 145 3.75 11.71 -10.02
N ASN A 146 2.48 11.41 -10.27
CA ASN A 146 2.08 10.43 -11.29
C ASN A 146 2.39 10.89 -12.72
N LYS A 147 2.28 12.19 -13.00
CA LYS A 147 2.55 12.77 -14.33
C LYS A 147 4.01 13.24 -14.50
N ALA A 148 4.89 13.00 -13.52
CA ALA A 148 6.29 13.36 -13.62
C ALA A 148 6.94 12.77 -14.87
N ARG A 149 7.68 13.59 -15.62
CA ARG A 149 8.42 13.22 -16.83
C ARG A 149 9.78 12.62 -16.46
N SER A 150 10.42 11.92 -17.39
CA SER A 150 11.69 11.23 -17.16
C SER A 150 12.76 12.12 -16.50
N PHE A 151 12.93 13.37 -16.93
CA PHE A 151 13.91 14.30 -16.33
C PHE A 151 13.54 14.73 -14.90
N GLN A 152 12.25 14.66 -14.52
CA GLN A 152 11.75 14.97 -13.18
C GLN A 152 11.84 13.75 -12.24
N LEU A 153 12.18 12.58 -12.76
CA LEU A 153 12.42 11.37 -11.98
C LEU A 153 13.86 11.30 -11.45
N SER A 154 14.75 12.22 -11.87
CA SER A 154 16.08 12.32 -11.29
C SER A 154 15.98 12.57 -9.78
N PRO A 155 16.77 11.87 -8.95
CA PRO A 155 16.82 12.11 -7.52
C PRO A 155 17.25 13.54 -7.14
N ASP A 156 17.92 14.23 -8.06
CA ASP A 156 18.40 15.60 -7.87
C ASP A 156 17.39 16.66 -8.37
N TYR A 157 16.24 16.23 -8.90
CA TYR A 157 15.22 17.18 -9.35
C TYR A 157 14.49 17.79 -8.17
N SER A 158 14.34 19.13 -8.17
CA SER A 158 13.70 19.86 -7.09
C SER A 158 12.23 19.50 -6.94
N LEU A 159 11.83 19.09 -5.73
CA LEU A 159 10.42 18.84 -5.39
C LEU A 159 9.58 20.13 -5.48
N GLU A 160 10.16 21.30 -5.18
CA GLU A 160 9.48 22.58 -5.34
C GLU A 160 9.14 22.84 -6.81
N GLU A 161 10.05 22.50 -7.74
CA GLU A 161 9.79 22.58 -9.18
C GLU A 161 8.76 21.54 -9.65
N LEU A 162 8.78 20.33 -9.10
CA LEU A 162 7.77 19.30 -9.38
C LEU A 162 6.35 19.79 -9.03
N PHE A 163 6.21 20.55 -7.95
CA PHE A 163 4.95 21.08 -7.48
C PHE A 163 4.66 22.53 -7.94
N ALA A 164 5.43 23.08 -8.87
CA ALA A 164 5.34 24.48 -9.33
C ALA A 164 3.93 24.88 -9.85
N SER A 165 3.16 23.90 -10.37
CA SER A 165 1.77 24.13 -10.82
C SER A 165 0.81 24.58 -9.72
N LEU A 166 1.14 24.38 -8.45
CA LEU A 166 0.39 24.89 -7.28
C LEU A 166 0.63 26.40 -7.02
N GLY A 167 1.64 27.01 -7.68
CA GLY A 167 2.16 28.33 -7.39
C GLY A 167 3.21 28.33 -6.28
N LYS A 168 4.15 29.28 -6.33
CA LYS A 168 5.40 29.27 -5.56
C LYS A 168 5.24 28.95 -4.07
N HIS A 169 4.35 29.67 -3.37
CA HIS A 169 4.16 29.47 -1.92
C HIS A 169 3.64 28.07 -1.58
N LYS A 170 2.64 27.58 -2.33
CA LYS A 170 2.11 26.22 -2.10
C LYS A 170 3.09 25.13 -2.51
N ALA A 171 3.95 25.38 -3.50
CA ALA A 171 5.01 24.45 -3.89
C ALA A 171 6.04 24.27 -2.77
N GLN A 172 6.41 25.35 -2.07
CA GLN A 172 7.26 25.29 -0.87
C GLN A 172 6.62 24.46 0.24
N LEU A 173 5.33 24.70 0.56
CA LEU A 173 4.59 23.91 1.56
C LEU A 173 4.44 22.43 1.13
N ALA A 174 4.33 22.16 -0.16
CA ALA A 174 4.30 20.79 -0.69
C ALA A 174 5.66 20.08 -0.53
N SER A 175 6.76 20.82 -0.69
CA SER A 175 8.10 20.29 -0.41
C SER A 175 8.28 20.01 1.09
N GLU A 176 7.77 20.89 1.95
CA GLU A 176 7.74 20.68 3.41
C GLU A 176 6.89 19.45 3.79
N TYR A 177 5.73 19.25 3.15
CA TYR A 177 4.92 18.03 3.33
C TYR A 177 5.73 16.77 3.01
N GLN A 178 6.47 16.78 1.89
CA GLN A 178 7.27 15.64 1.48
C GLN A 178 8.45 15.40 2.45
N ALA A 179 9.12 16.47 2.88
CA ALA A 179 10.19 16.39 3.88
C ALA A 179 9.68 15.83 5.21
N THR A 180 8.50 16.29 5.66
CA THR A 180 7.87 15.79 6.89
C THR A 180 7.48 14.30 6.80
N LEU A 181 6.98 13.82 5.65
CA LEU A 181 6.73 12.40 5.46
C LEU A 181 8.02 11.59 5.61
N GLN A 182 9.10 12.02 4.96
CA GLN A 182 10.41 11.36 5.06
C GLN A 182 10.97 11.41 6.48
N GLU A 183 10.81 12.53 7.19
CA GLU A 183 11.21 12.66 8.58
C GLU A 183 10.49 11.67 9.51
N ARG A 184 9.21 11.42 9.24
CA ARG A 184 8.38 10.45 9.97
C ARG A 184 8.58 9.01 9.46
N HIS A 185 9.60 8.75 8.65
CA HIS A 185 9.80 7.47 7.96
C HIS A 185 8.50 6.97 7.31
N SER A 186 7.86 7.81 6.52
CA SER A 186 6.57 7.49 5.91
C SER A 186 6.52 7.91 4.45
N LEU A 187 5.74 7.21 3.66
CA LEU A 187 5.46 7.50 2.26
C LEU A 187 3.94 7.49 2.03
N ASP A 188 3.44 8.35 1.14
CA ASP A 188 2.07 8.25 0.64
C ASP A 188 1.97 7.27 -0.55
N PHE A 189 0.74 6.98 -1.01
CA PHE A 189 0.53 6.04 -2.12
C PHE A 189 1.20 6.50 -3.43
N ALA A 190 1.18 7.80 -3.72
CA ALA A 190 1.80 8.34 -4.94
C ALA A 190 3.33 8.28 -4.85
N ASP A 191 3.90 8.39 -3.65
CA ASP A 191 5.33 8.20 -3.42
C ASP A 191 5.80 6.80 -3.79
N LEU A 192 5.02 5.77 -3.47
CA LEU A 192 5.38 4.38 -3.79
C LEU A 192 5.63 4.22 -5.29
N ILE A 193 4.74 4.77 -6.11
CA ILE A 193 4.88 4.73 -7.59
C ILE A 193 6.00 5.66 -8.06
N PHE A 194 6.04 6.90 -7.56
CA PHE A 194 7.01 7.92 -7.96
C PHE A 194 8.45 7.48 -7.68
N TYR A 195 8.75 7.07 -6.44
CA TYR A 195 10.10 6.64 -6.07
C TYR A 195 10.51 5.32 -6.74
N THR A 196 9.56 4.39 -7.00
CA THR A 196 9.87 3.18 -7.77
C THR A 196 10.24 3.53 -9.22
N ARG A 197 9.51 4.45 -9.87
CA ARG A 197 9.86 4.93 -11.21
C ARG A 197 11.22 5.64 -11.22
N SER A 198 11.43 6.55 -10.26
CA SER A 198 12.69 7.27 -10.09
C SER A 198 13.87 6.30 -9.93
N MET A 199 13.71 5.31 -9.08
CA MET A 199 14.70 4.26 -8.84
C MET A 199 15.03 3.48 -10.11
N LEU A 200 14.03 2.94 -10.80
CA LEU A 200 14.24 2.17 -12.03
C LEU A 200 14.76 3.02 -13.19
N HIS A 201 14.49 4.32 -13.18
CA HIS A 201 14.99 5.25 -14.21
C HIS A 201 16.45 5.64 -13.98
N SER A 202 16.82 5.89 -12.72
CA SER A 202 18.10 6.55 -12.38
C SER A 202 19.21 5.58 -12.00
N TYR A 203 18.87 4.31 -11.71
CA TYR A 203 19.84 3.28 -11.30
C TYR A 203 19.76 2.05 -12.21
N PRO A 204 20.57 2.01 -13.30
CA PRO A 204 20.54 0.90 -14.27
C PRO A 204 20.80 -0.47 -13.64
N GLU A 205 21.68 -0.55 -12.63
CA GLU A 205 22.02 -1.77 -11.89
C GLU A 205 20.82 -2.32 -11.11
N ILE A 206 20.01 -1.43 -10.48
CA ILE A 206 18.78 -1.81 -9.82
C ILE A 206 17.75 -2.27 -10.85
N GLN A 207 17.61 -1.52 -11.95
CA GLN A 207 16.73 -1.90 -13.04
C GLN A 207 17.04 -3.28 -13.57
N GLN A 208 18.31 -3.58 -13.86
CA GLN A 208 18.75 -4.89 -14.35
C GLN A 208 18.43 -6.02 -13.36
N ARG A 209 18.72 -5.84 -12.07
CA ARG A 209 18.41 -6.80 -11.01
C ARG A 209 16.92 -7.17 -10.95
N TRP A 210 16.05 -6.17 -11.08
CA TRP A 210 14.62 -6.41 -11.08
C TRP A 210 14.09 -6.99 -12.39
N GLN A 211 14.72 -6.71 -13.53
CA GLN A 211 14.44 -7.37 -14.81
C GLN A 211 14.79 -8.85 -14.77
N GLU A 212 15.95 -9.21 -14.22
CA GLU A 212 16.40 -10.60 -14.07
C GLU A 212 15.55 -11.40 -13.06
N ARG A 213 14.79 -10.72 -12.20
CA ARG A 213 13.93 -11.38 -11.21
C ARG A 213 12.68 -12.02 -11.82
N PHE A 214 12.17 -11.51 -12.93
CA PHE A 214 10.90 -11.95 -13.49
C PHE A 214 11.01 -12.25 -14.99
N ASP A 215 10.72 -13.50 -15.36
CA ASP A 215 10.71 -13.94 -16.75
C ASP A 215 9.30 -13.98 -17.37
N PHE A 216 8.25 -13.93 -16.53
CA PHE A 216 6.87 -14.03 -16.95
C PHE A 216 5.98 -13.07 -16.15
N LEU A 217 5.47 -12.04 -16.81
CA LEU A 217 4.69 -10.97 -16.18
C LEU A 217 3.25 -10.95 -16.70
N GLN A 218 2.31 -10.82 -15.77
CA GLN A 218 0.88 -10.67 -16.09
C GLN A 218 0.27 -9.51 -15.32
N VAL A 219 -0.53 -8.68 -16.02
CA VAL A 219 -1.26 -7.53 -15.45
C VAL A 219 -2.75 -7.73 -15.71
N ASP A 220 -3.55 -7.81 -14.65
CA ASP A 220 -5.01 -7.84 -14.72
C ASP A 220 -5.59 -6.42 -14.62
N GLU A 221 -6.78 -6.22 -15.19
CA GLU A 221 -7.55 -4.97 -15.20
C GLU A 221 -6.75 -3.78 -15.82
N VAL A 222 -6.16 -4.01 -17.01
CA VAL A 222 -5.33 -2.99 -17.70
C VAL A 222 -6.05 -1.66 -17.88
N GLN A 223 -7.39 -1.62 -17.98
CA GLN A 223 -8.18 -0.40 -18.10
C GLN A 223 -8.11 0.51 -16.86
N ASP A 224 -7.65 0.00 -15.71
CA ASP A 224 -7.49 0.77 -14.47
C ASP A 224 -6.05 1.18 -14.21
N THR A 225 -5.11 0.69 -15.04
CA THR A 225 -3.67 0.97 -14.92
C THR A 225 -3.37 2.42 -15.29
N HIS A 226 -2.61 3.10 -14.45
CA HIS A 226 -2.08 4.43 -14.74
C HIS A 226 -0.83 4.34 -15.63
N LEU A 227 -0.54 5.38 -16.42
CA LEU A 227 0.67 5.39 -17.25
C LEU A 227 1.96 5.25 -16.42
N SER A 228 2.01 5.84 -15.24
CA SER A 228 3.13 5.69 -14.29
C SER A 228 3.31 4.25 -13.79
N GLU A 229 2.22 3.51 -13.58
CA GLU A 229 2.26 2.09 -13.22
C GLU A 229 2.71 1.23 -14.40
N TYR A 230 2.23 1.55 -15.62
CA TYR A 230 2.68 0.89 -16.84
C TYR A 230 4.19 1.09 -17.07
N GLU A 231 4.75 2.27 -16.81
CA GLU A 231 6.18 2.49 -16.93
C GLU A 231 7.01 1.55 -16.06
N ILE A 232 6.56 1.24 -14.83
CA ILE A 232 7.22 0.25 -13.96
C ILE A 232 7.22 -1.13 -14.63
N VAL A 233 6.05 -1.57 -15.12
CA VAL A 233 5.93 -2.87 -15.80
C VAL A 233 6.80 -2.92 -17.07
N ARG A 234 6.85 -1.83 -17.82
CA ARG A 234 7.71 -1.68 -19.00
C ARG A 234 9.19 -1.88 -18.63
N TYR A 235 9.67 -1.24 -17.56
CA TYR A 235 11.04 -1.44 -17.08
C TYR A 235 11.29 -2.91 -16.74
N LEU A 236 10.40 -3.55 -15.99
CA LEU A 236 10.56 -4.94 -15.55
C LEU A 236 10.53 -5.94 -16.72
N ALA A 237 9.68 -5.71 -17.73
CA ALA A 237 9.48 -6.62 -18.85
C ALA A 237 10.43 -6.38 -20.04
N SER A 238 11.21 -5.31 -20.05
CA SER A 238 11.97 -4.87 -21.23
C SER A 238 13.04 -5.85 -21.69
N GLN A 239 13.56 -6.70 -20.80
CA GLN A 239 14.57 -7.70 -21.15
C GLN A 239 13.96 -8.95 -21.80
N THR A 240 12.88 -9.48 -21.22
CA THR A 240 12.26 -10.73 -21.69
C THR A 240 11.18 -10.52 -22.74
N GLY A 241 10.50 -9.36 -22.73
CA GLY A 241 9.33 -9.11 -23.55
C GLY A 241 8.10 -9.94 -23.20
N ASN A 242 8.14 -10.81 -22.18
CA ASN A 242 7.05 -11.70 -21.78
C ASN A 242 6.04 -11.00 -20.89
N LEU A 243 5.27 -10.09 -21.46
CA LEU A 243 4.27 -9.29 -20.75
C LEU A 243 2.87 -9.54 -21.30
N SER A 244 1.97 -10.00 -20.42
CA SER A 244 0.55 -10.14 -20.74
C SER A 244 -0.28 -9.09 -20.02
N MET A 245 -1.05 -8.31 -20.75
CA MET A 245 -2.02 -7.36 -20.21
C MET A 245 -3.43 -7.79 -20.59
N ILE A 246 -4.31 -7.93 -19.59
CA ILE A 246 -5.71 -8.33 -19.80
C ILE A 246 -6.66 -7.33 -19.16
N GLY A 247 -7.77 -7.03 -19.82
CA GLY A 247 -8.80 -6.16 -19.27
C GLY A 247 -10.03 -5.98 -20.13
N ASP A 248 -10.95 -5.15 -19.64
CA ASP A 248 -12.20 -4.77 -20.30
C ASP A 248 -12.30 -3.24 -20.41
N LEU A 249 -11.93 -2.69 -21.56
CA LEU A 249 -11.93 -1.24 -21.80
C LEU A 249 -13.34 -0.62 -21.75
N ASP A 250 -14.38 -1.43 -21.97
CA ASP A 250 -15.76 -0.98 -21.83
C ASP A 250 -16.14 -0.79 -20.35
N GLN A 251 -15.29 -1.20 -19.39
CA GLN A 251 -15.41 -0.95 -17.95
C GLN A 251 -14.45 0.12 -17.41
N THR A 252 -13.98 1.04 -18.24
CA THR A 252 -13.17 2.18 -17.80
C THR A 252 -14.06 3.18 -17.04
N ILE A 253 -13.88 3.28 -15.71
CA ILE A 253 -14.68 4.15 -14.82
C ILE A 253 -13.83 4.91 -13.79
N TYR A 254 -12.50 4.93 -13.96
CA TYR A 254 -11.55 5.61 -13.07
C TYR A 254 -10.71 6.69 -13.78
N GLU A 255 -11.18 7.21 -14.93
CA GLU A 255 -10.51 8.31 -15.64
C GLU A 255 -10.37 9.56 -14.76
N TRP A 256 -11.37 9.82 -13.92
CA TRP A 256 -11.32 10.89 -12.93
C TRP A 256 -10.21 10.74 -11.87
N ARG A 257 -9.64 9.54 -11.73
CA ARG A 257 -8.45 9.24 -10.90
C ARG A 257 -7.15 9.28 -11.68
N GLY A 258 -7.21 9.58 -12.98
CA GLY A 258 -6.06 9.69 -13.85
C GLY A 258 -5.70 8.41 -14.61
N SER A 259 -6.55 7.35 -14.61
CA SER A 259 -6.34 6.23 -15.52
C SER A 259 -6.52 6.70 -16.97
N GLU A 260 -5.59 6.31 -17.85
CA GLU A 260 -5.56 6.69 -19.26
C GLU A 260 -5.37 5.44 -20.12
N PRO A 261 -6.38 4.53 -20.16
CA PRO A 261 -6.21 3.19 -20.76
C PRO A 261 -5.78 3.23 -22.23
N ASP A 262 -6.30 4.17 -23.01
CA ASP A 262 -5.89 4.31 -24.42
C ASP A 262 -4.41 4.67 -24.56
N LYS A 263 -3.89 5.54 -23.69
CA LYS A 263 -2.45 5.87 -23.70
C LYS A 263 -1.61 4.67 -23.28
N VAL A 264 -2.03 3.95 -22.22
CA VAL A 264 -1.35 2.74 -21.74
C VAL A 264 -1.29 1.69 -22.85
N ILE A 265 -2.42 1.40 -23.51
CA ILE A 265 -2.49 0.39 -24.57
C ILE A 265 -1.68 0.82 -25.79
N ASN A 266 -1.77 2.10 -26.21
CA ASN A 266 -0.98 2.60 -27.33
C ASN A 266 0.52 2.53 -27.03
N GLN A 267 0.93 2.89 -25.83
CA GLN A 267 2.33 2.78 -25.41
C GLN A 267 2.78 1.31 -25.37
N PHE A 268 1.94 0.41 -24.82
CA PHE A 268 2.22 -1.04 -24.81
C PHE A 268 2.39 -1.61 -26.21
N LYS A 269 1.54 -1.19 -27.16
CA LYS A 269 1.65 -1.59 -28.57
C LYS A 269 2.94 -1.08 -29.22
N GLN A 270 3.39 0.12 -28.87
CA GLN A 270 4.64 0.69 -29.41
C GLN A 270 5.85 -0.03 -28.81
N ASP A 271 5.87 -0.27 -27.49
CA ASP A 271 7.02 -0.83 -26.79
C ASP A 271 7.23 -2.32 -27.06
N PHE A 272 6.14 -3.12 -27.13
CA PHE A 272 6.22 -4.57 -27.15
C PHE A 272 5.56 -5.24 -28.35
N GLN A 273 4.81 -4.54 -29.20
CA GLN A 273 4.12 -5.06 -30.38
C GLN A 273 3.30 -6.34 -30.06
N PRO A 274 2.38 -6.32 -29.06
CA PRO A 274 1.73 -7.50 -28.54
C PRO A 274 0.82 -8.17 -29.57
N ILE A 275 0.69 -9.49 -29.46
CA ILE A 275 -0.37 -10.23 -30.15
C ILE A 275 -1.70 -9.95 -29.43
N ASN A 276 -2.72 -9.57 -30.23
CA ASN A 276 -4.02 -9.20 -29.69
C ASN A 276 -4.98 -10.38 -29.70
N TYR A 277 -5.60 -10.67 -28.55
CA TYR A 277 -6.66 -11.63 -28.39
C TYR A 277 -7.93 -10.97 -27.90
N SER A 278 -9.08 -11.58 -28.19
CA SER A 278 -10.37 -11.13 -27.67
C SER A 278 -11.18 -12.33 -27.19
N LEU A 279 -11.66 -12.27 -25.95
CA LEU A 279 -12.66 -13.20 -25.42
C LEU A 279 -14.04 -12.60 -25.65
N LYS A 280 -15.04 -13.43 -26.03
CA LYS A 280 -16.40 -12.95 -26.36
C LYS A 280 -17.48 -13.68 -25.57
N LEU A 281 -17.27 -14.94 -25.18
CA LEU A 281 -18.29 -15.77 -24.55
C LEU A 281 -18.34 -15.53 -23.04
N ASN A 282 -19.46 -15.06 -22.54
CA ASN A 282 -19.76 -14.92 -21.13
C ASN A 282 -20.46 -16.19 -20.62
N TYR A 283 -19.97 -16.71 -19.49
CA TYR A 283 -20.47 -17.92 -18.82
C TYR A 283 -21.19 -17.61 -17.50
N ARG A 284 -21.32 -16.31 -17.16
CA ARG A 284 -21.72 -15.87 -15.81
C ARG A 284 -23.21 -15.55 -15.72
N ALA A 285 -23.72 -14.74 -16.64
CA ALA A 285 -25.05 -14.16 -16.53
C ALA A 285 -26.04 -14.82 -17.52
N THR A 286 -27.33 -14.52 -17.31
CA THR A 286 -28.40 -15.00 -18.20
C THR A 286 -28.33 -14.32 -19.57
N GLN A 287 -28.89 -14.99 -20.61
CA GLN A 287 -28.89 -14.46 -21.98
C GLN A 287 -29.58 -13.10 -22.06
N THR A 288 -30.73 -12.94 -21.35
CA THR A 288 -31.48 -11.67 -21.33
C THR A 288 -30.63 -10.52 -20.81
N LEU A 289 -29.92 -10.70 -19.68
CA LEU A 289 -29.07 -9.66 -19.12
C LEU A 289 -27.88 -9.34 -20.04
N LEU A 290 -27.25 -10.34 -20.63
CA LEU A 290 -26.11 -10.15 -21.54
C LEU A 290 -26.51 -9.44 -22.82
N ASN A 291 -27.65 -9.79 -23.39
CA ASN A 291 -28.17 -9.14 -24.60
C ASN A 291 -28.59 -7.68 -24.31
N ALA A 292 -29.19 -7.41 -23.15
CA ALA A 292 -29.49 -6.05 -22.69
C ALA A 292 -28.22 -5.21 -22.51
N ALA A 293 -27.20 -5.77 -21.84
CA ALA A 293 -25.92 -5.11 -21.65
C ALA A 293 -25.20 -4.85 -22.99
N SER A 294 -25.24 -5.81 -23.92
CA SER A 294 -24.65 -5.65 -25.26
C SER A 294 -25.36 -4.55 -26.04
N ALA A 295 -26.71 -4.52 -26.04
CA ALA A 295 -27.49 -3.49 -26.71
C ALA A 295 -27.24 -2.09 -26.11
N PHE A 296 -27.06 -2.00 -24.78
CA PHE A 296 -26.68 -0.74 -24.12
C PHE A 296 -25.28 -0.27 -24.54
N ALA A 297 -24.31 -1.18 -24.59
CA ALA A 297 -22.94 -0.86 -25.00
C ALA A 297 -22.82 -0.42 -26.48
N ASP A 298 -23.82 -0.72 -27.32
CA ASP A 298 -23.89 -0.21 -28.72
C ASP A 298 -24.11 1.33 -28.75
N SER A 299 -24.48 1.97 -27.62
CA SER A 299 -24.60 3.42 -27.48
C SER A 299 -23.27 4.12 -27.15
N PHE A 300 -22.19 3.39 -26.93
CA PHE A 300 -20.87 3.98 -26.66
C PHE A 300 -20.31 4.63 -27.93
N GLU A 301 -19.59 5.74 -27.76
CA GLU A 301 -18.84 6.36 -28.87
C GLU A 301 -17.78 5.40 -29.42
N HIS A 302 -17.07 4.72 -28.52
CA HIS A 302 -16.10 3.68 -28.86
C HIS A 302 -16.37 2.42 -28.03
N ARG A 303 -16.77 1.36 -28.72
CA ARG A 303 -16.96 0.04 -28.13
C ARG A 303 -15.74 -0.84 -28.46
N TYR A 304 -15.04 -1.32 -27.43
CA TYR A 304 -13.82 -2.11 -27.61
C TYR A 304 -14.08 -3.61 -27.72
N THR A 305 -15.11 -4.12 -27.04
CA THR A 305 -15.38 -5.55 -26.97
C THR A 305 -16.83 -5.90 -27.30
N GLN A 306 -17.06 -7.15 -27.66
CA GLN A 306 -18.38 -7.71 -27.84
C GLN A 306 -18.62 -8.82 -26.84
N ILE A 307 -19.70 -8.71 -26.07
CA ILE A 307 -20.15 -9.75 -25.15
C ILE A 307 -21.24 -10.59 -25.78
N LYS A 308 -21.10 -11.93 -25.68
CA LYS A 308 -22.11 -12.89 -26.17
C LYS A 308 -22.39 -13.93 -25.09
N PRO A 309 -23.64 -14.34 -24.90
CA PRO A 309 -23.94 -15.44 -23.99
C PRO A 309 -23.30 -16.74 -24.50
N ALA A 310 -22.72 -17.52 -23.62
CA ALA A 310 -22.32 -18.89 -23.94
C ALA A 310 -23.58 -19.77 -24.16
N PRO A 311 -23.48 -20.84 -24.95
CA PRO A 311 -24.64 -21.75 -25.20
C PRO A 311 -25.22 -22.35 -23.91
N SER A 312 -24.43 -22.44 -22.83
CA SER A 312 -24.85 -22.96 -21.54
C SER A 312 -25.63 -21.96 -20.68
N CYS A 313 -25.69 -20.67 -21.07
CA CYS A 313 -26.38 -19.65 -20.29
C CYS A 313 -27.91 -19.85 -20.35
N LYS A 314 -28.57 -19.74 -19.19
CA LYS A 314 -30.06 -19.75 -19.13
C LYS A 314 -30.62 -18.49 -19.78
N LEU A 315 -31.87 -18.56 -20.27
CA LEU A 315 -32.56 -17.43 -20.89
C LEU A 315 -32.65 -16.23 -19.92
N GLY A 316 -33.17 -16.45 -18.73
CA GLY A 316 -33.35 -15.41 -17.69
C GLY A 316 -34.65 -14.61 -17.85
N GLU A 317 -35.00 -13.89 -16.78
CA GLU A 317 -36.16 -13.00 -16.72
C GLU A 317 -35.83 -11.63 -17.34
N PRO A 318 -36.84 -10.89 -17.85
CA PRO A 318 -36.65 -9.48 -18.26
C PRO A 318 -36.28 -8.61 -17.08
N ILE A 319 -35.52 -7.53 -17.32
CA ILE A 319 -35.16 -6.52 -16.32
C ILE A 319 -36.41 -5.83 -15.82
N GLY A 320 -36.68 -5.92 -14.51
CA GLY A 320 -37.82 -5.26 -13.89
C GLY A 320 -37.53 -3.77 -13.67
N ILE A 321 -38.43 -2.88 -14.17
CA ILE A 321 -38.29 -1.43 -13.97
C ILE A 321 -39.46 -0.94 -13.10
N TYR A 322 -39.14 -0.23 -12.02
CA TYR A 322 -40.13 0.35 -11.10
C TYR A 322 -39.98 1.87 -10.99
N ASN A 323 -41.11 2.60 -11.04
CA ASN A 323 -41.10 4.05 -10.91
C ASN A 323 -41.85 4.47 -9.63
N ALA A 324 -41.09 4.75 -8.57
CA ALA A 324 -41.62 5.20 -7.29
C ALA A 324 -42.06 6.66 -7.34
N LYS A 325 -42.96 7.06 -6.45
CA LYS A 325 -43.34 8.49 -6.28
C LYS A 325 -42.25 9.29 -5.60
N THR A 326 -41.59 8.68 -4.62
CA THR A 326 -40.52 9.32 -3.83
C THR A 326 -39.33 8.38 -3.59
N GLU A 327 -38.19 8.98 -3.17
CA GLU A 327 -37.00 8.23 -2.77
C GLU A 327 -37.25 7.21 -1.64
N ARG A 328 -38.16 7.53 -0.69
CA ARG A 328 -38.51 6.64 0.42
C ARG A 328 -39.37 5.47 -0.03
N GLU A 329 -40.29 5.71 -0.95
CA GLU A 329 -41.12 4.65 -1.55
C GLU A 329 -40.27 3.70 -2.38
N GLU A 330 -39.25 4.22 -3.09
CA GLU A 330 -38.26 3.43 -3.81
C GLU A 330 -37.52 2.47 -2.85
N ALA A 331 -37.00 3.01 -1.74
CA ALA A 331 -36.28 2.22 -0.75
C ALA A 331 -37.19 1.15 -0.09
N GLN A 332 -38.45 1.49 0.20
CA GLN A 332 -39.44 0.55 0.71
C GLN A 332 -39.73 -0.55 -0.30
N TRP A 333 -39.99 -0.22 -1.57
CA TRP A 333 -40.25 -1.21 -2.61
C TRP A 333 -39.09 -2.20 -2.77
N ILE A 334 -37.83 -1.70 -2.78
CA ILE A 334 -36.66 -2.56 -2.85
C ILE A 334 -36.67 -3.56 -1.70
N GLY A 335 -36.87 -3.09 -0.46
CA GLY A 335 -36.93 -3.98 0.72
C GLY A 335 -38.03 -5.03 0.64
N GLU A 336 -39.24 -4.67 0.18
CA GLU A 336 -40.36 -5.57 -0.03
C GLU A 336 -40.05 -6.62 -1.12
N GLN A 337 -39.39 -6.22 -2.22
CA GLN A 337 -38.98 -7.18 -3.26
C GLN A 337 -37.92 -8.17 -2.73
N ILE A 338 -36.96 -7.70 -1.94
CA ILE A 338 -35.95 -8.58 -1.31
C ILE A 338 -36.63 -9.60 -0.39
N LYS A 339 -37.60 -9.19 0.42
CA LYS A 339 -38.39 -10.11 1.25
C LYS A 339 -39.16 -11.13 0.43
N LYS A 340 -39.89 -10.69 -0.61
CA LYS A 340 -40.59 -11.61 -1.53
C LYS A 340 -39.65 -12.65 -2.14
N LEU A 341 -38.41 -12.25 -2.52
CA LEU A 341 -37.41 -13.18 -3.03
C LEU A 341 -36.95 -14.17 -1.97
N ALA A 342 -36.81 -13.72 -0.73
CA ALA A 342 -36.44 -14.58 0.41
C ALA A 342 -37.56 -15.58 0.75
N ASP A 343 -38.81 -15.12 0.79
CA ASP A 343 -39.98 -15.98 1.11
C ASP A 343 -40.23 -17.07 0.05
N ASN A 344 -39.91 -16.75 -1.21
CA ASN A 344 -40.11 -17.67 -2.34
C ASN A 344 -38.94 -18.64 -2.59
N ASN A 345 -37.84 -18.55 -1.83
CA ASN A 345 -36.65 -19.36 -2.07
C ASN A 345 -36.03 -19.83 -0.74
N SER A 346 -36.19 -21.08 -0.39
CA SER A 346 -35.65 -21.69 0.83
C SER A 346 -34.11 -21.63 0.93
N ASN A 347 -33.40 -21.49 -0.20
CA ASN A 347 -31.95 -21.37 -0.28
C ASN A 347 -31.49 -19.91 -0.50
N PHE A 348 -32.35 -18.92 -0.18
CA PHE A 348 -32.03 -17.52 -0.34
C PHE A 348 -30.92 -17.10 0.64
N ALA A 349 -29.96 -16.34 0.13
CA ALA A 349 -28.90 -15.74 0.94
C ALA A 349 -28.81 -14.24 0.63
N TYR A 350 -28.95 -13.42 1.67
CA TYR A 350 -28.90 -11.96 1.54
C TYR A 350 -27.58 -11.44 0.97
N ASN A 351 -26.44 -12.11 1.23
CA ASN A 351 -25.14 -11.78 0.71
C ASN A 351 -24.98 -12.02 -0.83
N ARG A 352 -26.00 -12.62 -1.47
CA ARG A 352 -26.08 -12.75 -2.93
C ARG A 352 -26.88 -11.63 -3.59
N VAL A 353 -27.38 -10.67 -2.79
CA VAL A 353 -28.15 -9.51 -3.25
C VAL A 353 -27.35 -8.23 -3.00
N ALA A 354 -27.33 -7.34 -3.98
CA ALA A 354 -26.80 -6.00 -3.82
C ALA A 354 -27.77 -4.91 -4.27
N VAL A 355 -27.72 -3.77 -3.59
CA VAL A 355 -28.34 -2.52 -4.04
C VAL A 355 -27.24 -1.55 -4.43
N LEU A 356 -27.22 -1.17 -5.70
CA LEU A 356 -26.20 -0.28 -6.28
C LEU A 356 -26.79 1.11 -6.54
N THR A 357 -26.05 2.14 -6.15
CA THR A 357 -26.45 3.54 -6.33
C THR A 357 -25.35 4.34 -7.02
N ARG A 358 -25.66 5.49 -7.60
CA ARG A 358 -24.66 6.37 -8.22
C ARG A 358 -23.83 7.13 -7.20
N ASN A 359 -24.41 7.49 -6.06
CA ASN A 359 -23.75 8.33 -5.06
C ASN A 359 -24.04 7.87 -3.62
N HIS A 360 -23.22 8.32 -2.69
CA HIS A 360 -23.26 7.93 -1.27
C HIS A 360 -24.50 8.42 -0.52
N LYS A 361 -25.06 9.55 -0.91
CA LYS A 361 -26.31 10.07 -0.32
C LYS A 361 -27.43 9.04 -0.49
N ARG A 362 -27.53 8.43 -1.66
CA ARG A 362 -28.54 7.40 -1.97
C ARG A 362 -28.31 6.12 -1.18
N VAL A 363 -27.05 5.68 -1.00
CA VAL A 363 -26.72 4.52 -0.15
C VAL A 363 -27.38 4.66 1.23
N ASN A 364 -27.30 5.83 1.85
CA ASN A 364 -27.88 6.07 3.18
C ASN A 364 -29.42 5.98 3.19
N VAL A 365 -30.09 6.55 2.17
CA VAL A 365 -31.56 6.50 2.06
C VAL A 365 -32.04 5.05 1.91
N ILE A 366 -31.36 4.25 1.06
CA ILE A 366 -31.69 2.85 0.85
C ILE A 366 -31.45 2.03 2.12
N THR A 367 -30.30 2.20 2.78
CA THR A 367 -29.95 1.49 4.02
C THR A 367 -31.02 1.71 5.08
N GLN A 368 -31.43 2.98 5.33
CA GLN A 368 -32.49 3.31 6.27
C GLN A 368 -33.86 2.68 5.91
N GLY A 369 -34.17 2.57 4.63
CA GLY A 369 -35.38 1.92 4.14
C GLY A 369 -35.35 0.42 4.41
N LEU A 370 -34.25 -0.26 4.16
CA LEU A 370 -34.07 -1.70 4.42
C LEU A 370 -34.12 -2.02 5.92
N GLU A 371 -33.45 -1.20 6.75
CA GLU A 371 -33.43 -1.34 8.21
C GLU A 371 -34.85 -1.25 8.81
N LYS A 372 -35.66 -0.29 8.35
CA LYS A 372 -37.07 -0.16 8.78
C LYS A 372 -37.90 -1.40 8.47
N LEU A 373 -37.57 -2.12 7.43
CA LEU A 373 -38.23 -3.36 7.04
C LEU A 373 -37.57 -4.60 7.67
N ASN A 374 -36.58 -4.45 8.57
CA ASN A 374 -35.77 -5.53 9.14
C ASN A 374 -35.14 -6.44 8.07
N VAL A 375 -34.68 -5.85 6.93
CA VAL A 375 -33.87 -6.55 5.94
C VAL A 375 -32.40 -6.43 6.37
N PRO A 376 -31.69 -7.55 6.62
CA PRO A 376 -30.29 -7.50 6.98
C PRO A 376 -29.47 -6.83 5.86
N CYS A 377 -28.86 -5.69 6.13
CA CYS A 377 -28.07 -4.96 5.14
C CYS A 377 -26.79 -4.37 5.72
N ILE A 378 -25.83 -4.11 4.87
CA ILE A 378 -24.55 -3.51 5.22
C ILE A 378 -24.22 -2.36 4.24
N ASN A 379 -23.91 -1.20 4.81
CA ASN A 379 -23.37 -0.04 4.07
C ASN A 379 -21.85 0.01 4.31
N ILE A 380 -21.05 -0.18 3.25
CA ILE A 380 -19.59 -0.20 3.36
C ILE A 380 -19.00 1.12 3.83
N GLU A 381 -19.65 2.25 3.57
CA GLU A 381 -19.15 3.56 4.01
C GLU A 381 -19.30 3.79 5.51
N GLN A 382 -20.38 3.30 6.09
CA GLN A 382 -20.49 3.24 7.55
C GLN A 382 -19.47 2.25 8.14
N HIS A 383 -18.87 1.42 7.29
CA HIS A 383 -17.88 0.40 7.64
C HIS A 383 -16.48 0.71 7.09
N GLN A 384 -16.07 1.97 7.02
CA GLN A 384 -14.64 2.33 6.90
C GLN A 384 -13.91 1.92 8.18
N PHE A 385 -13.83 0.59 8.38
CA PHE A 385 -13.42 -0.02 9.65
C PHE A 385 -12.08 0.52 10.11
N PHE A 386 -11.06 0.51 9.23
CA PHE A 386 -9.72 0.97 9.58
C PHE A 386 -9.60 2.50 9.73
N MET A 387 -10.59 3.25 9.23
CA MET A 387 -10.65 4.71 9.37
C MET A 387 -11.35 5.15 10.65
N ARG A 388 -11.99 4.23 11.38
CA ARG A 388 -12.67 4.54 12.64
C ARG A 388 -11.69 4.99 13.70
N GLN A 389 -12.11 5.95 14.49
CA GLN A 389 -11.30 6.57 15.53
C GLN A 389 -10.67 5.56 16.47
N GLU A 390 -11.46 4.63 17.02
CA GLU A 390 -11.04 3.59 17.96
C GLU A 390 -10.01 2.63 17.35
N ILE A 391 -10.14 2.36 16.06
CA ILE A 391 -9.21 1.51 15.31
C ILE A 391 -7.90 2.25 15.05
N LYS A 392 -7.97 3.49 14.58
CA LYS A 392 -6.77 4.33 14.38
C LYS A 392 -6.05 4.61 15.70
N ASP A 393 -6.77 4.76 16.80
CA ASP A 393 -6.16 4.92 18.13
C ASP A 393 -5.41 3.65 18.53
N ALA A 394 -5.97 2.46 18.31
CA ALA A 394 -5.29 1.19 18.58
C ALA A 394 -4.06 0.96 17.66
N LEU A 395 -4.21 1.27 16.36
CA LEU A 395 -3.14 1.14 15.38
C LEU A 395 -1.98 2.12 15.64
N ALA A 396 -2.24 3.30 16.19
CA ALA A 396 -1.20 4.28 16.50
C ALA A 396 -0.14 3.73 17.47
N TYR A 397 -0.56 2.95 18.47
CA TYR A 397 0.37 2.28 19.38
C TYR A 397 1.26 1.27 18.65
N LEU A 398 0.68 0.44 17.80
CA LEU A 398 1.45 -0.55 17.03
C LEU A 398 2.39 0.13 16.02
N ARG A 399 1.91 1.20 15.36
CA ARG A 399 2.75 1.98 14.45
C ARG A 399 3.97 2.57 15.16
N LEU A 400 3.80 3.16 16.35
CA LEU A 400 4.92 3.73 17.11
C LEU A 400 5.89 2.66 17.65
N VAL A 401 5.40 1.44 17.92
CA VAL A 401 6.25 0.30 18.30
C VAL A 401 7.17 -0.09 17.15
N ILE A 402 6.69 -0.13 15.91
CA ILE A 402 7.48 -0.50 14.73
C ILE A 402 8.22 0.68 14.08
N ASN A 403 7.72 1.90 14.20
CA ASN A 403 8.34 3.12 13.67
C ASN A 403 8.46 4.19 14.78
N PRO A 404 9.61 4.31 15.42
CA PRO A 404 9.83 5.26 16.52
C PRO A 404 9.81 6.73 16.06
N PHE A 405 9.71 7.01 14.76
CA PHE A 405 9.73 8.37 14.19
C PHE A 405 8.31 8.88 13.84
N ASP A 406 7.26 8.07 14.04
CA ASP A 406 5.88 8.43 13.72
C ASP A 406 5.29 9.41 14.74
N THR A 407 5.60 10.70 14.56
CA THR A 407 5.05 11.81 15.36
C THR A 407 3.52 11.87 15.31
N GLY A 408 2.90 11.48 14.20
CA GLY A 408 1.44 11.44 14.05
C GLY A 408 0.79 10.42 14.99
N SER A 409 1.35 9.21 15.03
CA SER A 409 0.91 8.17 15.98
C SER A 409 1.18 8.58 17.43
N MET A 410 2.35 9.15 17.74
CA MET A 410 2.67 9.66 19.07
C MET A 410 1.63 10.69 19.55
N ARG A 411 1.31 11.71 18.72
CA ARG A 411 0.29 12.71 19.02
C ARG A 411 -1.07 12.07 19.34
N ARG A 412 -1.49 11.08 18.54
CA ARG A 412 -2.76 10.38 18.74
C ARG A 412 -2.79 9.61 20.06
N MET A 413 -1.71 8.94 20.44
CA MET A 413 -1.56 8.22 21.70
C MET A 413 -1.62 9.13 22.92
N LEU A 414 -1.05 10.34 22.84
CA LEU A 414 -1.05 11.32 23.93
C LEU A 414 -2.46 11.88 24.20
N LEU A 415 -3.27 12.00 23.17
CA LEU A 415 -4.61 12.57 23.26
C LEU A 415 -5.67 11.55 23.71
N ARG A 416 -5.45 10.23 23.47
CA ARG A 416 -6.41 9.17 23.82
C ARG A 416 -5.74 7.85 24.23
N PRO A 417 -6.03 7.36 25.45
CA PRO A 417 -6.70 8.07 26.56
C PRO A 417 -5.89 9.30 26.97
N SER A 418 -6.55 10.35 27.49
CA SER A 418 -5.87 11.58 27.91
C SER A 418 -4.84 11.31 29.00
N ARG A 419 -3.62 11.74 28.77
CA ARG A 419 -2.48 11.57 29.67
C ARG A 419 -2.04 12.90 30.32
N GLY A 420 -2.94 13.89 30.38
CA GLY A 420 -2.60 15.23 30.88
C GLY A 420 -1.86 16.11 29.87
N ILE A 421 -1.60 15.61 28.66
CA ILE A 421 -0.91 16.32 27.59
C ILE A 421 -1.92 16.72 26.52
N GLY A 422 -2.09 18.03 26.33
CA GLY A 422 -3.01 18.57 25.31
C GLY A 422 -2.30 19.03 24.04
N GLU A 423 -3.08 19.37 23.02
CA GLU A 423 -2.59 19.86 21.72
C GLU A 423 -1.63 21.06 21.82
N VAL A 424 -1.87 21.96 22.78
CA VAL A 424 -1.01 23.14 23.00
C VAL A 424 0.39 22.71 23.47
N THR A 425 0.45 21.79 24.43
CA THR A 425 1.72 21.25 24.94
C THR A 425 2.49 20.52 23.84
N ILE A 426 1.79 19.70 23.05
CA ILE A 426 2.38 18.98 21.90
C ILE A 426 3.00 19.98 20.90
N LYS A 427 2.25 21.02 20.53
CA LYS A 427 2.74 22.07 19.62
C LYS A 427 3.95 22.82 20.18
N ASN A 428 3.94 23.13 21.47
CA ASN A 428 5.08 23.80 22.11
C ASN A 428 6.35 22.92 22.06
N ILE A 429 6.23 21.61 22.37
CA ILE A 429 7.36 20.67 22.29
C ILE A 429 7.91 20.61 20.86
N ILE A 430 7.05 20.54 19.85
CA ILE A 430 7.47 20.49 18.44
C ILE A 430 8.20 21.78 18.07
N ASN A 431 7.60 22.95 18.30
CA ASN A 431 8.15 24.26 17.91
C ASN A 431 9.46 24.59 18.64
N GLU A 432 9.52 24.35 19.97
CA GLU A 432 10.74 24.59 20.74
C GLU A 432 11.83 23.56 20.37
N GLY A 433 11.44 22.31 20.11
CA GLY A 433 12.35 21.22 19.76
C GLY A 433 13.05 21.40 18.42
N GLU A 434 12.35 21.93 17.40
CA GLU A 434 12.91 22.15 16.05
C GLU A 434 14.24 22.92 16.12
N SER A 435 14.32 23.97 16.93
CA SER A 435 15.52 24.81 17.07
C SER A 435 16.73 24.09 17.64
N CYS A 436 16.54 22.96 18.34
CA CYS A 436 17.61 22.18 18.99
C CYS A 436 17.72 20.73 18.51
N GLY A 437 17.02 20.38 17.43
CA GLY A 437 17.01 19.05 16.85
C GLY A 437 16.26 18.01 17.70
N PHE A 438 15.35 18.44 18.60
CA PHE A 438 14.52 17.56 19.42
C PHE A 438 13.18 17.31 18.76
N ARG A 439 12.72 16.07 18.78
CA ARG A 439 11.41 15.64 18.22
C ARG A 439 10.47 15.18 19.32
N LEU A 440 9.18 15.33 19.13
CA LEU A 440 8.17 14.81 20.07
C LEU A 440 8.38 13.32 20.39
N THR A 441 8.78 12.54 19.39
CA THR A 441 9.02 11.10 19.53
C THR A 441 10.27 10.76 20.37
N ASP A 442 11.17 11.69 20.62
CA ASP A 442 12.30 11.49 21.54
C ASP A 442 11.81 11.29 23.00
N MET A 443 10.63 11.85 23.34
CA MET A 443 9.93 11.56 24.60
C MET A 443 9.36 10.13 24.69
N ALA A 444 9.46 9.33 23.66
CA ALA A 444 9.03 7.91 23.66
C ALA A 444 10.17 6.95 24.01
N SER A 445 11.35 7.45 24.31
CA SER A 445 12.52 6.65 24.71
C SER A 445 12.82 6.84 26.21
N PRO A 446 12.89 5.76 27.02
CA PRO A 446 13.26 5.85 28.44
C PRO A 446 14.64 6.50 28.63
N GLN A 447 15.57 6.29 27.69
CA GLN A 447 16.92 6.85 27.73
C GLN A 447 16.95 8.37 27.79
N THR A 448 15.97 9.04 27.13
CA THR A 448 15.82 10.50 27.17
C THR A 448 15.66 11.02 28.60
N PHE A 449 15.04 10.23 29.49
CA PHE A 449 14.79 10.65 30.89
C PHE A 449 15.92 10.31 31.84
N VAL A 450 16.77 9.33 31.52
CA VAL A 450 17.96 8.99 32.34
C VAL A 450 18.94 10.15 32.40
N ASP A 451 19.23 10.75 31.25
CA ASP A 451 20.26 11.80 31.13
C ASP A 451 19.69 13.16 30.68
N GLY A 452 18.38 13.26 30.46
CA GLY A 452 17.68 14.49 30.06
C GLY A 452 17.96 14.97 28.65
N ASP A 453 18.65 14.18 27.80
CA ASP A 453 18.95 14.48 26.40
C ASP A 453 18.98 13.19 25.57
N PRO A 454 18.20 13.07 24.50
CA PRO A 454 18.12 11.85 23.69
C PRO A 454 19.45 11.45 23.03
N PHE A 455 20.40 12.36 22.93
CA PHE A 455 21.72 12.12 22.33
C PHE A 455 22.84 11.94 23.36
N ARG A 456 22.52 11.87 24.65
CA ARG A 456 23.52 11.85 25.74
C ARG A 456 24.45 10.65 25.62
N ASP A 457 23.92 9.47 25.32
CA ASP A 457 24.73 8.27 25.18
C ASP A 457 25.74 8.39 24.03
N LEU A 458 25.31 8.93 22.87
CA LEU A 458 26.19 9.21 21.74
C LEU A 458 27.30 10.21 22.16
N LEU A 459 26.94 11.31 22.84
CA LEU A 459 27.91 12.33 23.28
C LEU A 459 28.89 11.76 24.29
N ASN A 460 28.43 10.95 25.24
CA ASN A 460 29.27 10.26 26.22
C ASN A 460 30.20 9.24 25.54
N ALA A 461 29.67 8.42 24.64
CA ALA A 461 30.46 7.46 23.88
C ALA A 461 31.57 8.15 23.06
N TYR A 462 31.25 9.32 22.47
CA TYR A 462 32.24 10.10 21.70
C TYR A 462 33.30 10.75 22.59
N THR A 463 32.93 11.34 23.74
CA THR A 463 33.83 12.15 24.55
C THR A 463 34.66 11.34 25.54
N THR A 464 34.09 10.30 26.13
CA THR A 464 34.72 9.52 27.20
C THR A 464 34.80 8.02 26.93
N GLY A 465 33.96 7.51 26.01
CA GLY A 465 33.79 6.08 25.70
C GLY A 465 34.43 5.66 24.39
N THR A 466 33.79 4.70 23.77
CA THR A 466 34.21 4.08 22.52
C THR A 466 33.04 4.07 21.54
N ILE A 467 33.29 4.49 20.31
CA ILE A 467 32.38 4.38 19.17
C ILE A 467 32.99 3.42 18.12
N VAL A 468 32.16 2.60 17.52
CA VAL A 468 32.51 1.85 16.32
C VAL A 468 31.58 2.32 15.19
N VAL A 469 32.15 3.00 14.21
CA VAL A 469 31.46 3.36 12.96
C VAL A 469 31.67 2.22 11.99
N PHE A 470 30.59 1.63 11.47
CA PHE A 470 30.67 0.46 10.61
C PHE A 470 29.70 0.51 9.45
N ASP A 471 30.02 -0.27 8.43
CA ASP A 471 29.23 -0.50 7.23
C ASP A 471 29.39 -1.94 6.77
N VAL A 472 28.40 -2.48 6.02
CA VAL A 472 28.46 -3.84 5.46
C VAL A 472 28.10 -3.84 3.98
N GLU A 473 28.80 -4.69 3.20
CA GLU A 473 28.36 -5.08 1.86
C GLU A 473 27.72 -6.48 1.90
N THR A 474 26.74 -6.71 1.03
CA THR A 474 25.89 -7.91 1.10
C THR A 474 25.60 -8.49 -0.27
N THR A 475 25.20 -9.77 -0.34
CA THR A 475 24.72 -10.38 -1.59
C THR A 475 23.39 -9.81 -2.07
N GLY A 476 22.65 -9.14 -1.19
CA GLY A 476 21.37 -8.52 -1.45
C GLY A 476 20.80 -7.87 -0.17
N PHE A 477 19.50 -7.56 -0.15
CA PHE A 477 18.89 -6.70 0.88
C PHE A 477 17.93 -7.43 1.84
N SER A 478 17.73 -8.73 1.63
CA SER A 478 16.87 -9.55 2.48
C SER A 478 17.67 -10.18 3.61
N ALA A 479 17.52 -9.72 4.83
CA ALA A 479 18.21 -10.30 5.97
C ALA A 479 17.88 -11.79 6.21
N SER A 480 16.76 -12.29 5.65
CA SER A 480 16.38 -13.71 5.70
C SER A 480 17.04 -14.54 4.61
N GLU A 481 17.31 -13.95 3.43
CA GLU A 481 17.77 -14.67 2.24
C GLU A 481 19.24 -14.38 1.92
N ASP A 482 19.69 -13.15 2.16
CA ASP A 482 21.02 -12.67 1.80
C ASP A 482 22.06 -12.79 2.91
N GLU A 483 23.30 -12.53 2.55
CA GLU A 483 24.46 -12.68 3.44
C GLU A 483 25.36 -11.43 3.38
N ILE A 484 26.01 -11.12 4.51
CA ILE A 484 27.08 -10.14 4.55
C ILE A 484 28.32 -10.77 3.87
N ILE A 485 28.95 -10.02 2.97
CA ILE A 485 30.16 -10.42 2.23
C ILE A 485 31.39 -9.59 2.59
N GLU A 486 31.19 -8.35 3.03
CA GLU A 486 32.21 -7.51 3.63
C GLU A 486 31.66 -6.87 4.90
N VAL A 487 32.45 -6.78 5.93
CA VAL A 487 32.20 -5.94 7.09
C VAL A 487 33.44 -5.10 7.38
N ALA A 488 33.24 -3.79 7.48
CA ALA A 488 34.32 -2.88 7.82
C ALA A 488 33.89 -1.88 8.91
N ALA A 489 34.86 -1.44 9.69
CA ALA A 489 34.57 -0.52 10.79
C ALA A 489 35.80 0.31 11.16
N VAL A 490 35.54 1.49 11.72
CA VAL A 490 36.50 2.39 12.31
C VAL A 490 36.18 2.58 13.79
N LYS A 491 37.12 2.26 14.67
CA LYS A 491 36.99 2.44 16.13
C LYS A 491 37.54 3.78 16.59
N LEU A 492 36.66 4.56 17.21
CA LEU A 492 37.07 5.79 17.87
C LEU A 492 37.09 5.59 19.39
N ILE A 493 38.12 6.03 20.04
CA ILE A 493 38.23 6.13 21.51
C ILE A 493 38.39 7.59 21.85
N ARG A 494 37.44 8.16 22.59
CA ARG A 494 37.41 9.59 22.97
C ARG A 494 37.51 10.51 21.71
N GLY A 495 36.78 10.15 20.67
CA GLY A 495 36.74 10.92 19.42
C GLY A 495 37.92 10.76 18.48
N GLU A 496 38.97 10.04 18.86
CA GLU A 496 40.15 9.79 18.04
C GLU A 496 40.14 8.41 17.41
N ILE A 497 40.46 8.30 16.11
CA ILE A 497 40.58 7.02 15.40
C ILE A 497 41.72 6.22 16.01
N LYS A 498 41.46 5.00 16.43
CA LYS A 498 42.43 4.11 17.09
C LYS A 498 42.65 2.78 16.36
N ALA A 499 41.65 2.26 15.66
CA ALA A 499 41.77 0.99 14.97
C ALA A 499 40.76 0.92 13.81
N GLU A 500 41.06 0.09 12.82
CA GLU A 500 40.17 -0.25 11.74
C GLU A 500 39.99 -1.77 11.70
N PHE A 501 38.83 -2.19 11.22
CA PHE A 501 38.49 -3.59 10.96
C PHE A 501 38.03 -3.70 9.51
N LYS A 502 38.52 -4.68 8.77
CA LYS A 502 38.04 -4.99 7.44
C LYS A 502 38.16 -6.50 7.22
N ALA A 503 37.07 -7.13 6.83
CA ALA A 503 37.09 -8.58 6.52
C ALA A 503 36.05 -8.95 5.47
N TYR A 504 36.42 -9.88 4.61
CA TYR A 504 35.54 -10.50 3.63
C TYR A 504 35.01 -11.83 4.14
N ILE A 505 33.75 -12.14 3.77
CA ILE A 505 33.07 -13.39 4.14
C ILE A 505 32.87 -14.21 2.86
N THR A 506 33.20 -15.50 2.92
CA THR A 506 32.85 -16.43 1.85
C THR A 506 31.34 -16.64 1.84
N ASN A 507 30.71 -16.29 0.72
CA ASN A 507 29.27 -16.39 0.55
C ASN A 507 28.80 -17.81 0.16
N THR A 508 27.56 -18.14 0.53
CA THR A 508 26.83 -19.33 0.07
C THR A 508 25.71 -18.96 -0.89
N VAL A 509 25.24 -17.71 -0.79
CA VAL A 509 24.29 -17.09 -1.72
C VAL A 509 25.10 -16.38 -2.81
N PRO A 510 24.85 -16.62 -4.11
CA PRO A 510 25.57 -15.93 -5.18
C PRO A 510 25.41 -14.40 -5.09
N VAL A 511 26.51 -13.70 -5.34
CA VAL A 511 26.55 -12.21 -5.33
C VAL A 511 25.62 -11.62 -6.39
N GLY A 512 25.52 -12.28 -7.56
CA GLY A 512 24.64 -11.85 -8.64
C GLY A 512 24.89 -10.41 -9.08
N THR A 513 23.84 -9.61 -9.19
CA THR A 513 23.93 -8.20 -9.64
C THR A 513 24.51 -7.25 -8.60
N SER A 514 24.64 -7.64 -7.33
CA SER A 514 25.27 -6.79 -6.30
C SER A 514 26.77 -6.59 -6.55
N GLU A 515 27.42 -7.49 -7.34
CA GLU A 515 28.78 -7.32 -7.82
C GLU A 515 28.99 -5.97 -8.55
N GLN A 516 27.98 -5.47 -9.27
CA GLN A 516 28.06 -4.19 -9.98
C GLN A 516 28.11 -2.98 -9.02
N VAL A 517 27.69 -3.15 -7.77
CA VAL A 517 27.67 -2.09 -6.75
C VAL A 517 29.02 -2.02 -6.03
N HIS A 518 29.43 -3.15 -5.43
CA HIS A 518 30.62 -3.23 -4.57
C HIS A 518 31.85 -3.85 -5.27
N GLY A 519 31.69 -4.38 -6.50
CA GLY A 519 32.82 -4.89 -7.31
C GLY A 519 33.37 -6.27 -6.89
N TYR A 520 32.74 -6.96 -5.92
CA TYR A 520 33.21 -8.27 -5.43
C TYR A 520 32.48 -9.41 -6.12
N SER A 521 33.20 -10.25 -6.88
CA SER A 521 32.65 -11.48 -7.47
C SER A 521 32.67 -12.66 -6.51
N ASP A 522 31.84 -13.69 -6.76
CA ASP A 522 31.88 -14.97 -6.03
C ASP A 522 33.29 -15.57 -6.02
N GLN A 523 34.03 -15.46 -7.14
CA GLN A 523 35.40 -15.93 -7.24
C GLN A 523 36.36 -15.14 -6.34
N PHE A 524 36.19 -13.81 -6.24
CA PHE A 524 36.98 -13.00 -5.33
C PHE A 524 36.73 -13.41 -3.88
N LEU A 525 35.46 -13.58 -3.48
CA LEU A 525 35.07 -13.96 -2.13
C LEU A 525 35.49 -15.38 -1.76
N ALA A 526 35.55 -16.30 -2.73
CA ALA A 526 36.07 -17.66 -2.52
C ALA A 526 37.56 -17.65 -2.20
N VAL A 527 38.33 -16.67 -2.72
CA VAL A 527 39.79 -16.56 -2.50
C VAL A 527 40.13 -15.74 -1.25
N HIS A 528 39.42 -14.63 -1.00
CA HIS A 528 39.77 -13.65 0.03
C HIS A 528 38.86 -13.74 1.26
N GLY A 529 37.69 -14.38 1.13
CA GLY A 529 36.70 -14.50 2.20
C GLY A 529 37.11 -15.55 3.24
N LYS A 530 36.69 -15.32 4.48
CA LYS A 530 36.79 -16.25 5.59
C LYS A 530 35.40 -16.78 5.96
N PRO A 531 35.31 -17.88 6.72
CA PRO A 531 34.01 -18.38 7.19
C PRO A 531 33.23 -17.35 7.95
N ALA A 532 31.94 -17.17 7.64
CA ALA A 532 31.07 -16.16 8.23
C ALA A 532 31.11 -16.18 9.77
N LYS A 533 31.04 -17.36 10.39
CA LYS A 533 31.09 -17.49 11.84
C LYS A 533 32.35 -16.88 12.45
N GLN A 534 33.51 -17.07 11.83
CA GLN A 534 34.76 -16.53 12.31
C GLN A 534 34.79 -15.00 12.19
N VAL A 535 34.46 -14.46 10.99
CA VAL A 535 34.50 -13.01 10.75
C VAL A 535 33.53 -12.28 11.67
N LEU A 536 32.29 -12.79 11.79
CA LEU A 536 31.29 -12.15 12.65
C LEU A 536 31.65 -12.26 14.14
N GLN A 537 32.30 -13.35 14.56
CA GLN A 537 32.82 -13.44 15.93
C GLN A 537 33.96 -12.42 16.16
N ASP A 538 34.95 -12.34 15.26
CA ASP A 538 36.05 -11.37 15.33
C ASP A 538 35.51 -9.93 15.33
N PHE A 539 34.46 -9.65 14.53
CA PHE A 539 33.79 -8.34 14.50
C PHE A 539 33.08 -8.03 15.82
N LEU A 540 32.32 -8.97 16.38
CA LEU A 540 31.63 -8.79 17.66
C LEU A 540 32.64 -8.55 18.81
N GLU A 541 33.79 -9.22 18.78
CA GLU A 541 34.90 -8.97 19.73
C GLU A 541 35.53 -7.58 19.50
N PHE A 542 35.66 -7.14 18.22
CA PHE A 542 36.10 -5.79 17.90
C PHE A 542 35.12 -4.73 18.39
N VAL A 543 33.80 -4.94 18.24
CA VAL A 543 32.77 -4.03 18.75
C VAL A 543 32.79 -3.99 20.27
N ASN A 544 32.78 -5.16 20.94
CA ASN A 544 32.63 -5.31 22.38
C ASN A 544 31.44 -4.48 22.89
N ASP A 545 31.65 -3.60 23.89
CA ASP A 545 30.62 -2.71 24.49
C ASP A 545 30.55 -1.34 23.81
N ALA A 546 31.13 -1.15 22.63
CA ALA A 546 31.14 0.13 21.93
C ALA A 546 29.73 0.56 21.47
N PHE A 547 29.49 1.86 21.43
CA PHE A 547 28.34 2.46 20.80
C PHE A 547 28.50 2.38 19.28
N LEU A 548 27.50 1.83 18.56
CA LEU A 548 27.56 1.67 17.11
C LEU A 548 27.04 2.92 16.38
N VAL A 549 27.69 3.25 15.27
CA VAL A 549 27.24 4.34 14.38
C VAL A 549 27.38 3.87 12.94
N GLY A 550 26.49 4.33 12.08
CA GLY A 550 26.57 4.17 10.63
C GLY A 550 25.66 5.16 9.92
N HIS A 551 25.64 5.09 8.60
CA HIS A 551 24.76 5.94 7.78
C HIS A 551 23.63 5.09 7.20
N ASN A 552 22.39 5.34 7.62
CA ASN A 552 21.23 4.44 7.40
C ASN A 552 21.45 3.05 8.04
N VAL A 553 22.07 3.05 9.20
CA VAL A 553 22.63 1.88 9.89
C VAL A 553 21.62 0.84 10.33
N GLY A 554 20.34 1.15 10.30
CA GLY A 554 19.26 0.21 10.63
C GLY A 554 19.28 -1.05 9.76
N PHE A 555 19.71 -0.95 8.51
CA PHE A 555 19.94 -2.07 7.61
C PHE A 555 21.12 -2.94 8.09
N ASP A 556 22.26 -2.31 8.35
CA ASP A 556 23.51 -3.00 8.74
C ASP A 556 23.33 -3.79 10.05
N ILE A 557 22.70 -3.17 11.04
CA ILE A 557 22.35 -3.84 12.31
C ILE A 557 21.46 -5.07 12.06
N LYS A 558 20.45 -4.91 11.21
CA LYS A 558 19.52 -6.01 10.90
C LYS A 558 20.22 -7.17 10.18
N MET A 559 21.06 -6.87 9.21
CA MET A 559 21.88 -7.87 8.51
C MET A 559 22.86 -8.56 9.45
N LEU A 560 23.55 -7.79 10.31
CA LEU A 560 24.49 -8.32 11.30
C LEU A 560 23.80 -9.31 12.26
N VAL A 561 22.67 -8.93 12.84
CA VAL A 561 21.91 -9.76 13.77
C VAL A 561 21.41 -11.03 13.08
N ALA A 562 20.83 -10.91 11.91
CA ALA A 562 20.29 -12.05 11.17
C ALA A 562 21.38 -13.03 10.73
N HIS A 563 22.49 -12.53 10.17
CA HIS A 563 23.56 -13.38 9.72
C HIS A 563 24.31 -14.05 10.90
N ALA A 564 24.52 -13.33 12.01
CA ALA A 564 25.07 -13.92 13.23
C ALA A 564 24.18 -15.06 13.76
N GLN A 565 22.88 -14.90 13.78
CA GLN A 565 21.93 -15.96 14.18
C GLN A 565 21.98 -17.16 13.25
N LYS A 566 22.06 -16.96 11.93
CA LYS A 566 22.19 -18.05 10.93
C LYS A 566 23.43 -18.93 11.21
N VAL A 567 24.54 -18.33 11.65
CA VAL A 567 25.80 -19.06 11.95
C VAL A 567 25.91 -19.50 13.43
N GLY A 568 24.83 -19.32 14.22
CA GLY A 568 24.76 -19.80 15.61
C GLY A 568 25.52 -18.93 16.62
N LEU A 569 25.65 -17.62 16.32
CA LEU A 569 26.17 -16.61 17.25
C LEU A 569 24.99 -15.84 17.87
N SER A 570 25.13 -15.44 19.13
CA SER A 570 24.19 -14.49 19.78
C SER A 570 24.76 -13.07 19.73
N THR A 571 23.93 -12.11 19.42
CA THR A 571 24.30 -10.69 19.45
C THR A 571 23.73 -10.02 20.71
N PRO A 572 24.45 -9.07 21.32
CA PRO A 572 23.89 -8.22 22.37
C PRO A 572 22.83 -7.26 21.78
N LYS A 573 22.05 -6.62 22.64
CA LYS A 573 21.25 -5.46 22.25
C LYS A 573 22.19 -4.27 22.05
N PHE A 574 22.46 -3.90 20.80
CA PHE A 574 23.36 -2.80 20.49
C PHE A 574 22.72 -1.44 20.83
N GLN A 575 23.50 -0.53 21.40
CA GLN A 575 23.20 0.91 21.38
C GLN A 575 23.78 1.49 20.09
N TRP A 576 22.98 2.27 19.37
CA TRP A 576 23.42 2.81 18.09
C TRP A 576 22.77 4.16 17.73
N ALA A 577 23.43 4.91 16.86
CA ALA A 577 22.90 6.12 16.25
C ALA A 577 23.11 6.12 14.74
N ASP A 578 22.19 6.76 14.03
CA ASP A 578 22.17 6.84 12.58
C ASP A 578 22.54 8.27 12.13
N THR A 579 23.66 8.43 11.44
CA THR A 579 24.11 9.74 10.94
C THR A 579 23.18 10.33 9.89
N TRP A 580 22.41 9.53 9.17
CA TRP A 580 21.35 10.00 8.28
C TRP A 580 20.25 10.74 9.06
N ASN A 581 19.76 10.15 10.15
CA ASN A 581 18.78 10.77 11.03
C ASN A 581 19.33 12.01 11.74
N LEU A 582 20.59 11.96 12.18
CA LEU A 582 21.26 13.09 12.81
C LEU A 582 21.45 14.25 11.82
N ALA A 583 21.87 13.96 10.58
CA ALA A 583 22.03 14.98 9.54
C ALA A 583 20.70 15.71 9.27
N LYS A 584 19.58 15.00 9.18
CA LYS A 584 18.24 15.61 9.00
C LYS A 584 17.81 16.54 10.16
N ARG A 585 18.39 16.39 11.33
CA ARG A 585 18.09 17.23 12.50
C ARG A 585 19.00 18.44 12.65
N PHE A 586 20.21 18.37 12.12
CA PHE A 586 21.27 19.33 12.41
C PHE A 586 21.94 19.95 11.17
N ILE A 587 21.58 19.50 9.98
CA ILE A 587 22.13 19.99 8.70
C ILE A 587 20.95 20.30 7.77
N GLU A 588 20.97 21.45 7.13
CA GLU A 588 20.11 21.77 6.00
C GLU A 588 20.78 21.31 4.70
N ALA A 589 20.19 20.36 3.99
CA ALA A 589 20.73 19.78 2.78
C ALA A 589 19.64 19.41 1.79
N ASP A 590 19.95 19.47 0.50
CA ASP A 590 19.03 19.06 -0.58
C ASP A 590 18.89 17.52 -0.64
N SER A 591 19.91 16.79 -0.20
CA SER A 591 19.92 15.33 -0.12
C SER A 591 20.74 14.87 1.09
N TYR A 592 20.27 13.82 1.75
CA TYR A 592 20.92 13.23 2.94
C TYR A 592 21.64 11.92 2.62
N ARG A 593 21.93 11.63 1.34
CA ARG A 593 22.83 10.55 0.96
C ARG A 593 24.27 10.89 1.36
N LEU A 594 25.05 9.88 1.72
CA LEU A 594 26.41 10.07 2.20
C LEU A 594 27.29 10.81 1.18
N GLU A 595 27.17 10.47 -0.12
CA GLU A 595 27.90 11.12 -1.21
C GLU A 595 27.57 12.61 -1.30
N ARG A 596 26.29 12.96 -1.25
CA ARG A 596 25.84 14.35 -1.37
C ARG A 596 26.20 15.18 -0.14
N LEU A 597 26.09 14.57 1.05
CA LEU A 597 26.55 15.23 2.27
C LEU A 597 28.07 15.44 2.25
N ALA A 598 28.86 14.46 1.77
CA ALA A 598 30.30 14.60 1.61
C ALA A 598 30.67 15.74 0.67
N GLU A 599 29.98 15.85 -0.49
CA GLU A 599 30.16 16.96 -1.45
C GLU A 599 29.79 18.32 -0.82
N GLN A 600 28.60 18.45 -0.25
CA GLN A 600 28.07 19.70 0.30
C GLN A 600 28.89 20.20 1.50
N LEU A 601 29.36 19.29 2.34
CA LEU A 601 30.15 19.61 3.54
C LEU A 601 31.66 19.66 3.27
N HIS A 602 32.08 19.38 2.03
CA HIS A 602 33.51 19.35 1.63
C HIS A 602 34.32 18.39 2.50
N LEU A 603 33.78 17.19 2.79
CA LEU A 603 34.49 16.16 3.54
C LEU A 603 35.73 15.72 2.75
N THR A 604 36.75 15.21 3.43
CA THR A 604 38.00 14.79 2.77
C THR A 604 37.89 13.36 2.25
N GLN A 605 37.05 12.53 2.87
CA GLN A 605 36.72 11.18 2.42
C GLN A 605 35.43 11.19 1.60
N TYR A 606 35.37 10.33 0.59
CA TYR A 606 34.19 10.17 -0.24
C TYR A 606 33.79 8.68 -0.27
N PRO A 607 32.50 8.38 -0.17
CA PRO A 607 32.04 7.00 -0.26
C PRO A 607 32.28 6.42 -1.66
N SER A 608 32.55 5.13 -1.71
CA SER A 608 32.94 4.43 -2.93
C SER A 608 32.24 3.10 -3.13
N HIS A 609 31.22 2.81 -2.32
CA HIS A 609 30.55 1.51 -2.22
C HIS A 609 31.53 0.38 -1.82
N HIS A 610 32.45 0.69 -0.94
CA HIS A 610 33.27 -0.24 -0.18
C HIS A 610 33.11 0.09 1.29
N ALA A 611 32.80 -0.91 2.10
CA ALA A 611 32.39 -0.70 3.49
C ALA A 611 33.39 0.13 4.34
N LEU A 612 34.69 0.03 4.08
CA LEU A 612 35.67 0.79 4.85
C LEU A 612 35.67 2.29 4.50
N GLU A 613 35.64 2.62 3.24
CA GLU A 613 35.64 4.02 2.74
C GLU A 613 34.32 4.71 3.16
N ASP A 614 33.22 3.98 3.13
CA ASP A 614 31.91 4.48 3.57
C ASP A 614 31.88 4.70 5.09
N ALA A 615 32.46 3.77 5.87
CA ALA A 615 32.66 3.95 7.32
C ALA A 615 33.56 5.14 7.64
N GLN A 616 34.68 5.35 6.91
CA GLN A 616 35.58 6.50 7.09
C GLN A 616 34.89 7.83 6.77
N THR A 617 34.13 7.91 5.67
CA THR A 617 33.30 9.09 5.32
C THR A 617 32.27 9.36 6.41
N THR A 618 31.64 8.30 6.94
CA THR A 618 30.67 8.41 8.05
C THR A 618 31.32 8.90 9.34
N VAL A 619 32.59 8.58 9.62
CA VAL A 619 33.36 9.14 10.73
C VAL A 619 33.51 10.65 10.58
N GLU A 620 33.91 11.15 9.41
CA GLU A 620 34.02 12.60 9.18
C GLU A 620 32.69 13.32 9.35
N LEU A 621 31.60 12.73 8.82
CA LEU A 621 30.24 13.24 9.00
C LEU A 621 29.84 13.28 10.48
N LEU A 622 30.14 12.22 11.25
CA LEU A 622 29.89 12.19 12.69
C LEU A 622 30.69 13.29 13.41
N GLN A 623 31.96 13.45 13.09
CA GLN A 623 32.81 14.50 13.66
C GLN A 623 32.30 15.92 13.37
N TYR A 624 31.71 16.14 12.18
CA TYR A 624 31.03 17.37 11.82
C TYR A 624 29.73 17.60 12.62
N LEU A 625 28.97 16.53 12.89
CA LEU A 625 27.68 16.58 13.59
C LEU A 625 27.83 16.77 15.11
N ILE A 626 28.81 16.15 15.78
CA ILE A 626 28.98 16.15 17.22
C ILE A 626 28.99 17.57 17.84
N PRO A 627 29.76 18.55 17.34
CA PRO A 627 29.73 19.90 17.88
C PRO A 627 28.35 20.56 17.81
N LYS A 628 27.60 20.31 16.73
CA LYS A 628 26.24 20.85 16.52
C LYS A 628 25.26 20.24 17.51
N ILE A 629 25.34 18.92 17.72
CA ILE A 629 24.53 18.20 18.70
C ILE A 629 24.83 18.68 20.11
N GLN A 630 26.11 18.82 20.46
CA GLN A 630 26.56 19.25 21.79
C GLN A 630 26.14 20.69 22.10
N HIS A 631 26.25 21.60 21.14
CA HIS A 631 25.91 23.02 21.30
C HIS A 631 24.48 23.27 21.77
N ARG A 632 23.52 22.37 21.44
CA ARG A 632 22.11 22.50 21.77
C ARG A 632 21.64 21.58 22.91
N SER A 633 22.55 20.90 23.60
CA SER A 633 22.21 19.93 24.65
C SER A 633 21.43 20.56 25.81
N ASP A 634 21.84 21.74 26.29
CA ASP A 634 21.19 22.44 27.42
C ASP A 634 19.72 22.80 27.08
N TYR A 635 19.42 23.15 25.82
CA TYR A 635 18.08 23.43 25.37
C TYR A 635 17.21 22.17 25.39
N ARG A 636 17.73 21.03 24.94
CA ARG A 636 17.01 19.74 24.99
C ARG A 636 16.79 19.29 26.43
N GLN A 637 17.78 19.44 27.31
CA GLN A 637 17.60 19.13 28.73
C GLN A 637 16.50 20.00 29.36
N ALA A 638 16.43 21.29 29.01
CA ALA A 638 15.39 22.18 29.51
C ALA A 638 13.98 21.76 29.01
N LEU A 639 13.88 21.26 27.79
CA LEU A 639 12.62 20.69 27.23
C LEU A 639 12.21 19.44 28.01
N VAL A 640 13.11 18.49 28.18
CA VAL A 640 12.84 17.24 28.92
C VAL A 640 12.46 17.54 30.35
N TYR A 641 13.18 18.46 31.05
CA TYR A 641 12.84 18.90 32.41
C TYR A 641 11.45 19.55 32.49
N ARG A 642 11.07 20.37 31.49
CA ARG A 642 9.78 21.09 31.49
C ARG A 642 8.59 20.19 31.21
N TYR A 643 8.73 19.22 30.32
CA TYR A 643 7.61 18.46 29.78
C TYR A 643 7.67 16.96 30.11
N GLY A 644 8.78 16.44 30.60
CA GLY A 644 9.08 15.00 30.66
C GLY A 644 8.25 14.19 31.65
N ASP A 645 7.85 14.76 32.80
CA ASP A 645 7.15 14.06 33.88
C ASP A 645 5.92 13.22 33.40
N ASN A 646 5.24 13.70 32.35
CA ASN A 646 4.06 13.01 31.80
C ASN A 646 4.37 11.94 30.73
N PHE A 647 5.64 11.78 30.36
CA PHE A 647 6.06 10.89 29.28
C PHE A 647 6.88 9.68 29.77
N GLU A 648 7.54 9.75 30.92
CA GLU A 648 8.49 8.72 31.38
C GLU A 648 7.86 7.32 31.49
N ASP A 649 6.68 7.23 32.13
CA ASP A 649 5.92 5.97 32.21
C ASP A 649 5.53 5.45 30.84
N LEU A 650 5.11 6.35 29.94
CA LEU A 650 4.74 5.99 28.57
C LEU A 650 5.94 5.50 27.77
N ALA A 651 7.09 6.14 27.90
CA ALA A 651 8.33 5.72 27.26
C ALA A 651 8.73 4.30 27.67
N THR A 652 8.66 4.00 28.97
CA THR A 652 8.93 2.66 29.52
C THR A 652 7.93 1.62 28.98
N GLN A 653 6.66 1.97 28.87
CA GLN A 653 5.65 1.10 28.30
C GLN A 653 5.93 0.84 26.80
N ILE A 654 6.24 1.87 26.00
CA ILE A 654 6.54 1.75 24.57
C ILE A 654 7.74 0.82 24.36
N GLU A 655 8.81 0.98 25.13
CA GLU A 655 9.99 0.10 25.05
C GLU A 655 9.63 -1.36 25.40
N THR A 656 8.83 -1.57 26.44
CA THR A 656 8.31 -2.90 26.82
C THR A 656 7.53 -3.54 25.69
N TRP A 657 6.67 -2.78 25.00
CA TRP A 657 5.90 -3.28 23.85
C TRP A 657 6.80 -3.52 22.62
N ARG A 658 7.83 -2.73 22.41
CA ARG A 658 8.83 -2.92 21.36
C ARG A 658 9.60 -4.23 21.55
N ASP A 659 10.07 -4.49 22.76
CA ASP A 659 10.72 -5.77 23.10
C ASP A 659 9.74 -6.96 22.98
N ALA A 660 8.47 -6.73 23.37
CA ALA A 660 7.41 -7.74 23.23
C ALA A 660 7.07 -8.06 21.77
N SER A 661 7.20 -7.10 20.83
CA SER A 661 6.93 -7.32 19.41
C SER A 661 7.83 -8.38 18.78
N GLN A 662 9.03 -8.54 19.30
CA GLN A 662 9.98 -9.55 18.84
C GLN A 662 9.59 -10.99 19.26
N LYS A 663 8.75 -11.13 20.28
CA LYS A 663 8.43 -12.44 20.89
C LYS A 663 6.96 -12.83 20.80
N ASN A 664 6.07 -11.86 20.73
CA ASN A 664 4.63 -12.10 20.77
C ASN A 664 4.01 -11.98 19.38
N ARG A 665 3.13 -12.90 19.05
CA ARG A 665 2.32 -12.82 17.83
C ARG A 665 1.49 -11.52 17.80
N PRO A 666 1.23 -10.94 16.62
CA PRO A 666 0.60 -9.63 16.46
C PRO A 666 -0.70 -9.42 17.24
N ALA A 667 -1.61 -10.41 17.27
CA ALA A 667 -2.87 -10.31 18.01
C ALA A 667 -2.65 -10.27 19.52
N ASN A 668 -1.69 -11.04 20.04
CA ASN A 668 -1.36 -11.06 21.47
C ASN A 668 -0.71 -9.74 21.91
N LEU A 669 0.18 -9.18 21.07
CA LEU A 669 0.79 -7.88 21.29
C LEU A 669 -0.28 -6.77 21.34
N LEU A 670 -1.19 -6.76 20.37
CA LEU A 670 -2.31 -5.83 20.34
C LEU A 670 -3.15 -5.91 21.62
N GLY A 671 -3.49 -7.14 22.09
CA GLY A 671 -4.19 -7.34 23.34
C GLY A 671 -3.48 -6.76 24.56
N LYS A 672 -2.15 -6.98 24.67
CA LYS A 672 -1.31 -6.40 25.74
C LYS A 672 -1.29 -4.87 25.69
N ILE A 673 -1.18 -4.30 24.49
CA ILE A 673 -1.19 -2.85 24.29
C ILE A 673 -2.55 -2.26 24.69
N LEU A 674 -3.64 -2.84 24.25
CA LEU A 674 -5.00 -2.36 24.55
C LEU A 674 -5.27 -2.25 26.05
N VAL A 675 -4.82 -3.26 26.82
CA VAL A 675 -4.96 -3.27 28.29
C VAL A 675 -3.92 -2.33 28.93
N GLY A 676 -2.65 -2.48 28.60
CA GLY A 676 -1.55 -1.71 29.22
C GLY A 676 -1.61 -0.21 28.97
N SER A 677 -2.16 0.22 27.84
CA SER A 677 -2.34 1.64 27.51
C SER A 677 -3.57 2.28 28.18
N GLY A 678 -4.47 1.47 28.77
CA GLY A 678 -5.78 1.93 29.24
C GLY A 678 -6.81 2.22 28.13
N LEU A 679 -6.47 1.93 26.87
CA LEU A 679 -7.37 2.20 25.73
C LEU A 679 -8.63 1.32 25.76
N TYR A 680 -8.49 0.06 26.20
CA TYR A 680 -9.63 -0.85 26.39
C TYR A 680 -10.63 -0.28 27.42
N ASP A 681 -10.15 0.11 28.61
CA ASP A 681 -10.97 0.68 29.67
C ASP A 681 -11.59 2.02 29.28
N TYR A 682 -10.83 2.86 28.54
CA TYR A 682 -11.35 4.11 28.00
C TYR A 682 -12.59 3.88 27.14
N TYR A 683 -12.53 2.98 26.14
CA TYR A 683 -13.68 2.71 25.27
C TYR A 683 -14.79 1.94 26.00
N GLN A 684 -14.46 1.02 26.89
CA GLN A 684 -15.46 0.31 27.68
C GLN A 684 -16.32 1.27 28.53
N ASN A 685 -15.70 2.27 29.15
CA ASN A 685 -16.39 3.16 30.07
C ASN A 685 -17.05 4.38 29.37
N LYS A 686 -16.44 4.91 28.32
CA LYS A 686 -16.93 6.14 27.67
C LYS A 686 -17.73 5.90 26.38
N GLU A 687 -17.37 4.88 25.61
CA GLU A 687 -17.96 4.62 24.28
C GLU A 687 -18.12 3.10 24.04
N PRO A 688 -18.91 2.38 24.85
CA PRO A 688 -18.97 0.91 24.81
C PRO A 688 -19.43 0.34 23.45
N GLN A 689 -20.17 1.11 22.65
CA GLN A 689 -20.58 0.71 21.31
C GLN A 689 -19.37 0.54 20.35
N ARG A 690 -18.23 1.15 20.64
CA ARG A 690 -17.00 1.04 19.84
C ARG A 690 -16.14 -0.17 20.24
N LEU A 691 -16.37 -0.76 21.41
CA LEU A 691 -15.57 -1.87 21.92
C LEU A 691 -15.65 -3.11 21.02
N GLN A 692 -16.81 -3.33 20.37
CA GLN A 692 -16.97 -4.45 19.43
C GLN A 692 -16.02 -4.31 18.22
N ASN A 693 -15.76 -3.08 17.76
CA ASN A 693 -14.81 -2.84 16.66
C ASN A 693 -13.37 -3.20 17.07
N ILE A 694 -12.98 -2.86 18.29
CA ILE A 694 -11.67 -3.24 18.84
C ILE A 694 -11.52 -4.77 18.89
N LYS A 695 -12.55 -5.50 19.34
CA LYS A 695 -12.55 -6.97 19.32
C LYS A 695 -12.45 -7.53 17.90
N ASN A 696 -13.13 -6.92 16.95
CA ASN A 696 -13.05 -7.31 15.54
C ASN A 696 -11.62 -7.05 14.98
N LEU A 697 -10.96 -5.97 15.39
CA LEU A 697 -9.56 -5.71 15.01
C LEU A 697 -8.64 -6.85 15.47
N VAL A 698 -8.77 -7.29 16.71
CA VAL A 698 -7.99 -8.44 17.24
C VAL A 698 -8.24 -9.70 16.40
N SER A 699 -9.49 -9.97 16.02
CA SER A 699 -9.81 -11.10 15.13
C SER A 699 -9.17 -10.99 13.75
N ILE A 700 -9.11 -9.77 13.17
CA ILE A 700 -8.42 -9.54 11.90
C ILE A 700 -6.92 -9.84 12.05
N PHE A 701 -6.30 -9.40 13.15
CA PHE A 701 -4.89 -9.68 13.42
C PHE A 701 -4.63 -11.19 13.54
N GLN A 702 -5.53 -11.96 14.16
CA GLN A 702 -5.43 -13.43 14.23
C GLN A 702 -5.56 -14.09 12.86
N GLN A 703 -6.48 -13.62 12.01
CA GLN A 703 -6.72 -14.19 10.69
C GLN A 703 -5.63 -13.86 9.66
N LYS A 704 -4.94 -12.72 9.86
CA LYS A 704 -3.89 -12.23 8.95
C LYS A 704 -2.48 -12.58 9.41
N ASP A 705 -2.35 -13.20 10.57
CA ASP A 705 -1.07 -13.60 11.12
C ASP A 705 -0.48 -14.76 10.31
N ASP A 706 0.62 -14.50 9.63
CA ASP A 706 1.40 -15.51 8.94
C ASP A 706 2.38 -16.16 9.94
N LEU A 707 2.09 -17.40 10.31
CA LEU A 707 2.86 -18.14 11.32
C LEU A 707 4.26 -18.55 10.85
N ASP A 708 4.50 -18.52 9.54
CA ASP A 708 5.82 -18.83 8.96
C ASP A 708 6.79 -17.63 9.12
N LEU A 709 6.25 -16.42 9.37
CA LEU A 709 7.05 -15.22 9.59
C LEU A 709 7.41 -14.99 11.07
N HIS A 710 8.56 -14.34 11.29
CA HIS A 710 8.91 -13.82 12.63
C HIS A 710 7.83 -12.84 13.13
N PRO A 711 7.51 -12.78 14.45
CA PRO A 711 6.43 -11.94 14.97
C PRO A 711 6.48 -10.46 14.54
N ASP A 712 7.64 -9.81 14.57
CA ASP A 712 7.81 -8.42 14.12
C ASP A 712 7.52 -8.27 12.61
N THR A 713 7.99 -9.20 11.79
CA THR A 713 7.75 -9.20 10.33
C THR A 713 6.26 -9.41 10.03
N ALA A 714 5.60 -10.34 10.73
CA ALA A 714 4.17 -10.57 10.62
C ALA A 714 3.36 -9.32 11.03
N LEU A 715 3.78 -8.63 12.11
CA LEU A 715 3.15 -7.37 12.53
C LEU A 715 3.27 -6.29 11.46
N ARG A 716 4.45 -6.09 10.89
CA ARG A 716 4.69 -5.12 9.79
C ARG A 716 3.83 -5.43 8.57
N SER A 717 3.74 -6.70 8.19
CA SER A 717 2.90 -7.17 7.08
C SER A 717 1.42 -6.87 7.31
N ILE A 718 0.90 -7.08 8.54
CA ILE A 718 -0.49 -6.75 8.87
C ILE A 718 -0.74 -5.24 8.83
N ILE A 719 0.15 -4.42 9.37
CA ILE A 719 0.01 -2.95 9.34
C ILE A 719 0.06 -2.44 7.89
N GLU A 720 0.93 -3.00 7.04
CA GLU A 720 0.97 -2.69 5.62
C GLU A 720 -0.32 -3.11 4.91
N TYR A 721 -0.81 -4.34 5.17
CA TYR A 721 -2.10 -4.77 4.65
C TYR A 721 -3.23 -3.80 5.01
N ILE A 722 -3.26 -3.33 6.27
CA ILE A 722 -4.27 -2.37 6.73
C ILE A 722 -4.15 -1.03 5.99
N ALA A 723 -2.94 -0.52 5.79
CA ALA A 723 -2.69 0.72 5.05
C ALA A 723 -3.12 0.61 3.58
N LEU A 724 -2.82 -0.52 2.94
CA LEU A 724 -3.13 -0.78 1.52
C LEU A 724 -4.58 -1.30 1.29
N ALA A 725 -5.34 -1.64 2.36
CA ALA A 725 -6.66 -2.23 2.25
C ALA A 725 -7.69 -1.19 1.77
N LYS A 726 -8.41 -1.55 0.71
CA LYS A 726 -9.61 -0.79 0.27
C LYS A 726 -10.83 -1.21 1.11
N ASN A 727 -11.83 -0.34 1.20
CA ASN A 727 -13.04 -0.57 2.02
C ASN A 727 -13.74 -1.92 1.75
N LEU A 728 -13.69 -2.40 0.51
CA LEU A 728 -14.29 -3.67 0.08
C LEU A 728 -13.55 -4.91 0.57
N ASP A 729 -12.24 -4.81 0.82
CA ASP A 729 -11.42 -5.94 1.29
C ASP A 729 -11.80 -6.37 2.73
N GLN A 730 -12.57 -5.53 3.42
CA GLN A 730 -12.97 -5.68 4.82
C GLN A 730 -14.31 -6.41 5.03
N VAL A 731 -15.10 -6.58 3.96
CA VAL A 731 -16.41 -7.24 4.06
C VAL A 731 -16.24 -8.75 3.96
N SER A 732 -16.48 -9.44 5.09
CA SER A 732 -16.48 -10.90 5.10
C SER A 732 -17.58 -11.47 4.20
N LYS A 733 -17.24 -12.47 3.38
CA LYS A 733 -18.20 -13.23 2.57
C LYS A 733 -19.20 -14.02 3.43
N ASP A 734 -18.93 -14.20 4.71
CA ASP A 734 -19.74 -15.01 5.64
C ASP A 734 -20.91 -14.21 6.23
N ASN A 735 -20.93 -12.88 6.10
CA ASN A 735 -22.05 -12.05 6.55
C ASN A 735 -23.24 -12.22 5.59
N ASN A 736 -24.30 -12.87 6.05
CA ASN A 736 -25.54 -13.02 5.27
C ASN A 736 -26.38 -11.72 5.30
N GLN A 737 -25.89 -10.65 4.65
CA GLN A 737 -26.49 -9.31 4.58
C GLN A 737 -26.47 -8.77 3.15
N VAL A 738 -27.52 -8.00 2.79
CA VAL A 738 -27.61 -7.28 1.52
C VAL A 738 -26.53 -6.20 1.48
N LEU A 739 -25.74 -6.18 0.41
CA LEU A 739 -24.71 -5.16 0.22
C LEU A 739 -25.29 -3.90 -0.44
N VAL A 740 -25.20 -2.75 0.25
CA VAL A 740 -25.66 -1.44 -0.27
C VAL A 740 -24.44 -0.56 -0.51
N ILE A 741 -24.12 -0.31 -1.79
CA ILE A 741 -22.88 0.36 -2.22
C ILE A 741 -23.08 1.23 -3.46
N THR A 742 -22.06 2.04 -3.78
CA THR A 742 -22.03 2.73 -5.06
C THR A 742 -21.60 1.80 -6.20
N VAL A 743 -21.95 2.14 -7.44
CA VAL A 743 -21.54 1.38 -8.63
C VAL A 743 -20.01 1.32 -8.75
N HIS A 744 -19.29 2.41 -8.42
CA HIS A 744 -17.82 2.40 -8.45
C HIS A 744 -17.23 1.35 -7.50
N GLN A 745 -17.81 1.23 -6.30
CA GLN A 745 -17.39 0.21 -5.33
C GLN A 745 -17.77 -1.22 -5.78
N ALA A 746 -18.82 -1.37 -6.59
CA ALA A 746 -19.27 -2.69 -7.06
C ALA A 746 -18.40 -3.26 -8.20
N LYS A 747 -17.44 -2.49 -8.75
CA LYS A 747 -16.53 -3.00 -9.79
C LYS A 747 -15.73 -4.19 -9.27
N GLY A 748 -15.66 -5.27 -10.06
CA GLY A 748 -15.02 -6.52 -9.64
C GLY A 748 -15.90 -7.44 -8.78
N LEU A 749 -17.09 -6.97 -8.33
CA LEU A 749 -18.06 -7.80 -7.61
C LEU A 749 -19.11 -8.38 -8.55
N GLU A 750 -19.87 -9.37 -8.05
CA GLU A 750 -20.99 -10.00 -8.78
C GLU A 750 -21.99 -10.59 -7.81
N PHE A 751 -23.29 -10.49 -8.17
CA PHE A 751 -24.38 -10.90 -7.31
C PHE A 751 -25.44 -11.65 -8.11
N ASP A 752 -26.16 -12.58 -7.48
CA ASP A 752 -27.24 -13.29 -8.14
C ASP A 752 -28.39 -12.32 -8.48
N THR A 753 -28.69 -11.38 -7.57
CA THR A 753 -29.71 -10.34 -7.79
C THR A 753 -29.14 -8.95 -7.50
N VAL A 754 -29.36 -8.02 -8.43
CA VAL A 754 -28.95 -6.61 -8.29
C VAL A 754 -30.16 -5.69 -8.40
N PHE A 755 -30.24 -4.72 -7.50
CA PHE A 755 -31.14 -3.57 -7.58
C PHE A 755 -30.30 -2.34 -7.93
N LEU A 756 -30.62 -1.66 -9.04
CA LEU A 756 -30.05 -0.35 -9.40
C LEU A 756 -31.03 0.72 -8.95
N ALA A 757 -30.67 1.44 -7.90
CA ALA A 757 -31.55 2.44 -7.28
C ALA A 757 -31.17 3.88 -7.66
N GLY A 758 -32.18 4.74 -7.83
CA GLY A 758 -31.98 6.13 -8.16
C GLY A 758 -31.65 6.38 -9.64
N ILE A 759 -32.17 5.57 -10.55
CA ILE A 759 -31.91 5.70 -11.99
C ILE A 759 -32.86 6.75 -12.57
N SER A 760 -32.64 8.00 -12.13
CA SER A 760 -33.44 9.18 -12.50
C SER A 760 -32.56 10.24 -13.15
N GLN A 761 -33.17 11.15 -13.92
CA GLN A 761 -32.48 12.25 -14.60
C GLN A 761 -31.70 13.14 -13.60
N ASN A 762 -30.47 13.53 -13.93
CA ASN A 762 -29.53 14.29 -13.11
C ASN A 762 -29.05 13.55 -11.84
N GLU A 763 -29.43 12.27 -11.65
CA GLU A 763 -28.86 11.38 -10.65
C GLU A 763 -27.92 10.37 -11.30
N PHE A 764 -28.41 9.67 -12.33
CA PHE A 764 -27.61 8.77 -13.15
C PHE A 764 -28.10 8.86 -14.63
N PRO A 765 -27.39 9.56 -15.54
CA PRO A 765 -26.08 10.25 -15.35
C PRO A 765 -26.16 11.42 -14.36
N SER A 766 -25.04 11.70 -13.68
CA SER A 766 -24.97 12.81 -12.74
C SER A 766 -25.01 14.15 -13.45
N TYR A 767 -25.67 15.15 -12.87
CA TYR A 767 -25.72 16.50 -13.40
C TYR A 767 -24.33 17.08 -13.72
N PHE A 768 -23.39 16.89 -12.81
CA PHE A 768 -22.03 17.42 -12.98
C PHE A 768 -21.29 16.74 -14.13
N SER A 769 -21.42 15.41 -14.28
CA SER A 769 -20.78 14.67 -15.37
C SER A 769 -21.32 15.11 -16.72
N VAL A 770 -22.62 15.32 -16.85
CA VAL A 770 -23.25 15.82 -18.10
C VAL A 770 -22.78 17.25 -18.42
N ARG A 771 -22.77 18.15 -17.41
CA ARG A 771 -22.28 19.53 -17.56
C ARG A 771 -20.82 19.57 -18.02
N ASP A 772 -19.99 18.68 -17.50
CA ASP A 772 -18.55 18.63 -17.75
C ASP A 772 -18.18 17.73 -18.95
N ASN A 773 -19.17 17.38 -19.82
CA ASN A 773 -19.04 16.52 -21.01
C ASN A 773 -18.44 15.12 -20.73
N LYS A 774 -18.75 14.53 -19.58
CA LYS A 774 -18.32 13.19 -19.17
C LYS A 774 -19.45 12.14 -19.24
N GLU A 775 -20.38 12.31 -20.17
CA GLU A 775 -21.51 11.39 -20.31
C GLU A 775 -21.07 10.00 -20.72
N GLU A 776 -20.00 9.87 -21.49
CA GLU A 776 -19.47 8.59 -21.92
C GLU A 776 -18.93 7.75 -20.73
N GLU A 777 -18.29 8.39 -19.75
CA GLU A 777 -17.89 7.72 -18.51
C GLU A 777 -19.12 7.25 -17.70
N GLU A 778 -20.20 8.01 -17.67
CA GLU A 778 -21.46 7.63 -17.01
C GLU A 778 -22.15 6.44 -17.72
N LYS A 779 -22.09 6.36 -19.05
CA LYS A 779 -22.58 5.19 -19.78
C LYS A 779 -21.78 3.93 -19.42
N ARG A 780 -20.45 4.02 -19.37
CA ARG A 780 -19.59 2.91 -18.94
C ARG A 780 -19.86 2.51 -17.49
N LEU A 781 -20.10 3.49 -16.62
CA LEU A 781 -20.49 3.23 -15.23
C LEU A 781 -21.83 2.50 -15.15
N PHE A 782 -22.82 2.88 -15.97
CA PHE A 782 -24.10 2.17 -16.03
C PHE A 782 -23.95 0.77 -16.60
N TYR A 783 -23.09 0.58 -17.61
CA TYR A 783 -22.75 -0.75 -18.14
C TYR A 783 -22.10 -1.62 -17.06
N VAL A 784 -21.17 -1.06 -16.27
CA VAL A 784 -20.62 -1.78 -15.11
C VAL A 784 -21.73 -2.21 -14.18
N ALA A 785 -22.68 -1.31 -13.84
CA ALA A 785 -23.77 -1.60 -12.92
C ALA A 785 -24.65 -2.77 -13.40
N ILE A 786 -25.13 -2.77 -14.65
CA ILE A 786 -26.00 -3.83 -15.19
C ILE A 786 -25.26 -5.17 -15.30
N THR A 787 -23.95 -5.17 -15.53
CA THR A 787 -23.14 -6.39 -15.64
C THR A 787 -22.76 -7.01 -14.29
N ARG A 788 -23.17 -6.41 -13.16
CA ARG A 788 -22.96 -7.04 -11.82
C ARG A 788 -23.96 -8.14 -11.52
N ALA A 789 -25.12 -8.17 -12.22
CA ALA A 789 -26.16 -9.16 -12.02
C ALA A 789 -25.85 -10.48 -12.78
N LYS A 790 -26.06 -11.62 -12.11
CA LYS A 790 -25.96 -12.95 -12.71
C LYS A 790 -27.33 -13.47 -13.19
N GLU A 791 -28.36 -13.37 -12.33
CA GLU A 791 -29.66 -13.99 -12.59
C GLU A 791 -30.76 -12.95 -12.76
N ARG A 792 -30.84 -11.92 -11.90
CA ARG A 792 -31.91 -10.93 -11.89
C ARG A 792 -31.39 -9.52 -11.75
N LEU A 793 -32.00 -8.61 -12.49
CA LEU A 793 -31.74 -7.17 -12.40
C LEU A 793 -33.06 -6.41 -12.25
N PHE A 794 -33.11 -5.56 -11.23
CA PHE A 794 -34.18 -4.60 -11.04
C PHE A 794 -33.61 -3.18 -11.13
N ILE A 795 -34.30 -2.30 -11.82
CA ILE A 795 -33.97 -0.88 -11.95
C ILE A 795 -35.10 -0.09 -11.28
N SER A 796 -34.76 0.83 -10.40
CA SER A 796 -35.75 1.71 -9.81
C SER A 796 -35.43 3.19 -10.06
N THR A 797 -36.48 3.96 -10.25
CA THR A 797 -36.47 5.42 -10.44
C THR A 797 -37.52 6.05 -9.53
N PHE A 798 -37.45 7.35 -9.33
CA PHE A 798 -38.41 8.09 -8.54
C PHE A 798 -38.81 9.39 -9.23
N GLN A 799 -40.06 9.86 -8.96
CA GLN A 799 -40.64 11.04 -9.60
C GLN A 799 -40.32 12.35 -8.86
N ARG A 800 -39.98 12.29 -7.56
CA ARG A 800 -39.75 13.48 -6.76
C ARG A 800 -38.71 13.25 -5.66
N ASP A 801 -37.79 14.22 -5.54
CA ASP A 801 -36.86 14.35 -4.41
C ASP A 801 -37.10 15.66 -3.65
N THR A 802 -36.19 16.04 -2.74
CA THR A 802 -36.20 17.29 -1.99
C THR A 802 -36.02 18.55 -2.86
N TYR A 803 -35.51 18.38 -4.09
CA TYR A 803 -35.22 19.47 -5.04
C TYR A 803 -36.27 19.62 -6.14
N GLY A 804 -37.22 18.70 -6.28
CA GLY A 804 -38.28 18.80 -7.25
C GLY A 804 -38.63 17.50 -7.99
N PHE A 805 -39.31 17.67 -9.16
CA PHE A 805 -39.68 16.54 -10.02
C PHE A 805 -38.48 16.01 -10.80
N LYS A 806 -38.45 14.70 -10.98
CA LYS A 806 -37.48 13.93 -11.75
C LYS A 806 -38.18 13.06 -12.79
N SER A 807 -37.58 12.95 -13.94
CA SER A 807 -37.95 11.93 -14.95
C SER A 807 -37.05 10.70 -14.80
N PRO A 808 -37.49 9.53 -15.31
CA PRO A 808 -36.58 8.40 -15.46
C PRO A 808 -35.31 8.77 -16.24
N SER A 809 -34.21 8.14 -15.93
CA SER A 809 -32.93 8.33 -16.62
C SER A 809 -33.03 8.08 -18.12
N PRO A 810 -32.39 8.88 -18.99
CA PRO A 810 -32.30 8.59 -20.41
C PRO A 810 -31.66 7.21 -20.69
N PHE A 811 -30.83 6.69 -19.79
CA PHE A 811 -30.21 5.37 -19.93
C PHE A 811 -31.24 4.22 -19.92
N ILE A 812 -32.38 4.39 -19.26
CA ILE A 812 -33.48 3.41 -19.31
C ILE A 812 -34.05 3.29 -20.72
N SER A 813 -34.17 4.40 -21.46
CA SER A 813 -34.68 4.41 -22.82
C SER A 813 -33.74 3.75 -23.85
N VAL A 814 -32.45 3.67 -23.54
CA VAL A 814 -31.44 2.98 -24.36
C VAL A 814 -31.56 1.45 -24.21
N LEU A 815 -32.08 0.97 -23.08
CA LEU A 815 -32.33 -0.46 -22.88
C LEU A 815 -33.48 -0.91 -23.79
N SER A 816 -33.25 -1.94 -24.61
CA SER A 816 -34.24 -2.44 -25.53
C SER A 816 -35.50 -2.94 -24.81
N PRO A 817 -36.70 -2.53 -25.22
CA PRO A 817 -37.98 -2.97 -24.60
C PRO A 817 -38.19 -4.48 -24.56
N GLN A 818 -37.57 -5.24 -25.46
CA GLN A 818 -37.65 -6.71 -25.46
C GLN A 818 -36.96 -7.36 -24.25
N TYR A 819 -36.06 -6.66 -23.56
CA TYR A 819 -35.32 -7.14 -22.38
C TYR A 819 -35.80 -6.52 -21.08
N THR A 820 -36.77 -5.61 -21.13
CA THR A 820 -37.26 -4.83 -19.97
C THR A 820 -38.75 -5.03 -19.76
N ARG A 821 -39.20 -4.89 -18.52
CA ARG A 821 -40.63 -4.92 -18.17
C ARG A 821 -40.89 -3.91 -17.04
N TRP A 822 -41.81 -2.97 -17.29
CA TRP A 822 -42.32 -2.07 -16.26
C TRP A 822 -43.20 -2.85 -15.25
N LEU A 823 -42.87 -2.65 -13.97
CA LEU A 823 -43.61 -3.29 -12.88
C LEU A 823 -44.65 -2.30 -12.35
N SER A 824 -45.88 -2.78 -12.18
CA SER A 824 -46.93 -2.06 -11.48
C SER A 824 -46.81 -2.27 -9.97
N ASN A 825 -47.36 -1.29 -9.19
CA ASN A 825 -47.44 -1.39 -7.73
C ASN A 825 -48.18 -2.67 -7.25
#